data_6bb6b0705a1af5ec2a3f75b288194716
#
_entry.id   6bb6b0705a1af5ec2a3f75b288194716
#
_cell.length_a   1.000
_cell.length_b   1.000
_cell.length_c   1.000
_cell.angle_alpha   90.00
_cell.angle_beta   90.00
_cell.angle_gamma   90.00
#
_symmetry.space_group_name_H-M   'P 1'
#
loop_
_entity.id
_entity.type
_entity.pdbx_description
1 polymer ?
#
loop_
_entity_poly.entity_id
_entity_poly.type
_entity_poly.pdbx_seq_one_letter_code
_entity_poly.pdbx_strand_id
1 'polypeptide(L)'
;MKKLAKAAAVALAAAIVVWVAATADVMSAEAGDLDELAARTQREYILSDDELADSKLGFLDRVAGSLNYDEGMELVAETEYEFSLEVDAADTYWIAAVYAAYEDNAFENQVKVGVNGETCTVVLPFLWADTCETGVDRYGNEIQPEQYQLPFSVSYFEDYEDFARLPVEYKLEAGANSLTIFPMNQNIKLYALYAVEPEVMPSYDEYVADLRNAAEYTGPVITIQGEDFRAKSDSAIRGSSVQNVSLTPYSPYGKLINATEDKSNKLIGQKLYYEVEVPEDAFYCLSFKYSQPLKTGGLSYRSVEVDGQTPYTELRDIGFANTGINKYANLTAGGEEPLRLYLTKGVHILTLKVTAGPLDGPYHRLLEVIGDINETGLLLSRIRGNSSGSSASVDANRTWDVFQYMPDILERAERWINELTAIYDELGELSGGSPSFAADIKLAVQNLERFASKPREIPNRLNLLNDGSNSAAQLAAKALSSLYDQNLSLDCIYLHAEDAELPSPSANLFKSMDASLKQFLYSFSPIMNEVESSTSGSGALTVWVNKSTQYVETLRQLTAEDFTQKTGINVSFSIMPDEKRITMANSTGDTPDMALGLSYYRPAEFAMRGMALNLLEFDDFIDWYSKEFNLESLAPMAYEDGIYAAAETQDYYVLFYRKDILDSLGLSVPETWEDVKAMMPTLLSNAMNFYLPLAKDPGYKGFESMGCFIFQNGGSLYSEDGCYSNFSDPDTLKGLREMTELYSVYGMAQNVPDFFNAFRSGYIPIGVSNSATYVKLQMGAPELNGLWDIALSPGTERDGVIHREQSADVTTAMIFANTKMKDEAYEFLKWWLSSETQLRYANDLQAKYGSDYIWNSANHAAFAQMSYPLSHKQVILEQWQWQKEVLRHPASYILERSLSNAWIQIVTEGEQFRPMIDEATLISNREMLRKLAEFGYFDDEGNKLKDYNIHVVDDIIAGLGAERGK
;
A
#
# COMPACT_ATOMS: atom_id res chain seq x y z
N MET A 1 9.69 -44.96 -47.26
CA MET A 1 9.38 -43.97 -46.17
C MET A 1 10.51 -43.83 -45.17
N LYS A 2 11.08 -44.86 -44.53
CA LYS A 2 12.16 -44.67 -43.51
C LYS A 2 13.46 -44.05 -44.07
N LYS A 3 13.83 -44.23 -45.34
CA LYS A 3 14.99 -43.61 -45.97
C LYS A 3 14.75 -42.15 -46.34
N LEU A 4 13.55 -41.76 -46.72
CA LEU A 4 13.20 -40.37 -46.95
C LEU A 4 13.12 -39.57 -45.64
N ALA A 5 12.58 -40.15 -44.55
CA ALA A 5 12.55 -39.51 -43.25
C ALA A 5 13.94 -39.27 -42.64
N LYS A 6 14.88 -40.21 -42.86
CA LYS A 6 16.31 -40.00 -42.48
C LYS A 6 17.01 -38.92 -43.30
N ALA A 7 16.73 -38.88 -44.63
CA ALA A 7 17.30 -37.82 -45.48
C ALA A 7 16.73 -36.45 -45.15
N ALA A 8 15.44 -36.36 -44.82
CA ALA A 8 14.80 -35.12 -44.39
C ALA A 8 15.34 -34.67 -42.99
N ALA A 9 15.57 -35.60 -42.07
CA ALA A 9 16.13 -35.28 -40.77
C ALA A 9 17.63 -34.83 -40.85
N VAL A 10 18.41 -35.40 -41.74
CA VAL A 10 19.80 -34.98 -41.99
C VAL A 10 19.84 -33.63 -42.72
N ALA A 11 18.93 -33.37 -43.65
CA ALA A 11 18.81 -32.07 -44.33
C ALA A 11 18.35 -30.99 -43.36
N LEU A 12 17.44 -31.29 -42.44
CA LEU A 12 17.00 -30.37 -41.39
C LEU A 12 18.11 -30.08 -40.36
N ALA A 13 18.88 -31.12 -39.95
CA ALA A 13 20.03 -30.95 -39.04
C ALA A 13 21.16 -30.14 -39.73
N ALA A 14 21.44 -30.35 -41.02
CA ALA A 14 22.38 -29.56 -41.79
C ALA A 14 21.94 -28.09 -41.96
N ALA A 15 20.64 -27.87 -42.20
CA ALA A 15 20.08 -26.53 -42.27
C ALA A 15 20.13 -25.78 -40.93
N ILE A 16 19.92 -26.50 -39.82
CA ILE A 16 20.05 -25.94 -38.45
C ILE A 16 21.54 -25.62 -38.16
N VAL A 17 22.47 -26.44 -38.53
CA VAL A 17 23.93 -26.17 -38.35
C VAL A 17 24.42 -24.99 -39.17
N VAL A 18 23.96 -24.86 -40.43
CA VAL A 18 24.28 -23.69 -41.26
C VAL A 18 23.64 -22.44 -40.74
N TRP A 19 22.43 -22.54 -40.23
CA TRP A 19 21.71 -21.43 -39.64
C TRP A 19 22.29 -20.99 -38.28
N VAL A 20 22.72 -21.94 -37.44
CA VAL A 20 23.44 -21.68 -36.19
C VAL A 20 24.81 -21.04 -36.43
N ALA A 21 25.49 -21.42 -37.48
CA ALA A 21 26.76 -20.77 -37.87
C ALA A 21 26.54 -19.32 -38.40
N ALA A 22 25.49 -19.12 -39.17
CA ALA A 22 25.11 -17.77 -39.67
C ALA A 22 24.59 -16.86 -38.56
N THR A 23 23.93 -17.42 -37.53
CA THR A 23 23.50 -16.64 -36.37
C THR A 23 24.61 -16.40 -35.35
N ALA A 24 25.66 -17.22 -35.28
CA ALA A 24 26.85 -16.94 -34.47
C ALA A 24 27.65 -15.72 -34.99
N ASP A 25 27.69 -15.52 -36.31
CA ASP A 25 28.30 -14.33 -36.90
C ASP A 25 27.43 -13.07 -36.71
N VAL A 26 26.10 -13.23 -36.70
CA VAL A 26 25.14 -12.14 -36.38
C VAL A 26 25.16 -11.81 -34.89
N MET A 27 25.29 -12.81 -33.99
CA MET A 27 25.42 -12.57 -32.57
C MET A 27 26.73 -11.88 -32.15
N SER A 28 27.80 -12.02 -32.91
CA SER A 28 29.05 -11.28 -32.68
C SER A 28 29.00 -9.84 -33.21
N ALA A 29 28.13 -9.56 -34.18
CA ALA A 29 27.86 -8.21 -34.67
C ALA A 29 26.83 -7.47 -33.81
N GLU A 30 25.85 -8.21 -33.23
CA GLU A 30 24.80 -7.65 -32.36
C GLU A 30 25.26 -7.39 -30.92
N ALA A 31 26.39 -7.94 -30.46
CA ALA A 31 27.00 -7.53 -29.19
C ALA A 31 27.55 -6.08 -29.25
N GLY A 32 27.89 -5.61 -30.45
CA GLY A 32 28.17 -4.19 -30.70
C GLY A 32 26.90 -3.31 -30.72
N ASP A 33 25.76 -3.89 -31.10
CA ASP A 33 24.46 -3.19 -31.09
C ASP A 33 23.88 -2.99 -29.68
N LEU A 34 24.26 -3.80 -28.68
CA LEU A 34 23.87 -3.60 -27.28
C LEU A 34 24.55 -2.35 -26.69
N ASP A 35 25.81 -2.08 -27.05
CA ASP A 35 26.49 -0.84 -26.66
C ASP A 35 25.90 0.38 -27.44
N GLU A 36 25.42 0.19 -28.67
CA GLU A 36 24.75 1.21 -29.48
C GLU A 36 23.29 1.41 -29.01
N LEU A 37 22.63 0.35 -28.50
CA LEU A 37 21.32 0.41 -27.89
C LEU A 37 21.39 1.10 -26.51
N ALA A 38 22.40 0.77 -25.70
CA ALA A 38 22.70 1.46 -24.44
C ALA A 38 23.05 2.95 -24.69
N ALA A 39 23.74 3.26 -25.77
CA ALA A 39 24.04 4.64 -26.17
C ALA A 39 22.81 5.40 -26.73
N ARG A 40 21.81 4.68 -27.31
CA ARG A 40 20.53 5.26 -27.75
C ARG A 40 19.55 5.47 -26.62
N THR A 41 19.70 4.80 -25.48
CA THR A 41 18.88 4.97 -24.28
C THR A 41 19.39 6.10 -23.38
N GLN A 42 20.53 6.72 -23.66
CA GLN A 42 20.93 7.98 -23.05
C GLN A 42 20.09 9.13 -23.62
N ARG A 43 18.94 9.35 -23.02
CA ARG A 43 18.05 10.49 -23.32
C ARG A 43 18.53 11.66 -22.46
N GLU A 44 19.16 12.65 -23.05
CA GLU A 44 19.47 13.91 -22.39
C GLU A 44 18.18 14.74 -22.24
N TYR A 45 17.56 14.69 -21.07
CA TYR A 45 16.52 15.63 -20.65
C TYR A 45 16.95 16.36 -19.37
N ILE A 46 18.02 17.12 -19.46
CA ILE A 46 18.31 18.08 -18.40
C ILE A 46 17.44 19.31 -18.69
N LEU A 47 16.36 19.49 -17.94
CA LEU A 47 15.70 20.78 -17.82
C LEU A 47 16.62 21.68 -17.02
N SER A 48 17.17 22.73 -17.67
CA SER A 48 17.76 23.82 -16.91
C SER A 48 16.67 24.53 -16.08
N ASP A 49 17.04 25.14 -14.96
CA ASP A 49 16.10 25.93 -14.15
C ASP A 49 15.37 27.01 -14.99
N ASP A 50 15.99 27.52 -16.04
CA ASP A 50 15.41 28.47 -17.02
C ASP A 50 14.37 27.78 -17.94
N GLU A 51 14.58 26.54 -18.34
CA GLU A 51 13.61 25.77 -19.16
C GLU A 51 12.40 25.26 -18.35
N LEU A 52 12.55 25.05 -17.05
CA LEU A 52 11.44 24.78 -16.13
C LEU A 52 10.56 26.03 -15.93
N ALA A 53 11.15 27.21 -15.87
CA ALA A 53 10.44 28.49 -15.81
C ALA A 53 9.72 28.82 -17.13
N ASP A 54 10.28 28.35 -18.26
CA ASP A 54 9.68 28.47 -19.61
C ASP A 54 8.79 27.28 -19.99
N SER A 55 8.73 26.23 -19.18
CA SER A 55 7.86 25.08 -19.45
C SER A 55 6.40 25.51 -19.35
N LYS A 56 5.73 25.51 -20.48
CA LYS A 56 4.32 25.87 -20.64
C LYS A 56 3.39 24.81 -20.04
N LEU A 57 3.37 24.68 -18.74
CA LEU A 57 2.23 24.09 -18.06
C LEU A 57 1.13 25.17 -18.07
N GLY A 58 0.36 25.30 -19.12
CA GLY A 58 -0.56 26.35 -19.57
C GLY A 58 -1.07 27.37 -18.53
N PHE A 59 -1.35 26.93 -17.30
CA PHE A 59 -1.69 27.80 -16.17
C PHE A 59 -0.44 28.50 -15.60
N LEU A 60 0.75 27.88 -15.61
CA LEU A 60 2.00 28.50 -15.15
C LEU A 60 2.41 29.69 -15.99
N ASP A 61 2.18 29.68 -17.30
CA ASP A 61 2.49 30.83 -18.18
C ASP A 61 1.71 32.11 -17.80
N ARG A 62 0.47 31.96 -17.34
CA ARG A 62 -0.33 33.10 -16.84
C ARG A 62 0.13 33.60 -15.48
N VAL A 63 0.72 32.70 -14.69
CA VAL A 63 1.12 32.93 -13.30
C VAL A 63 2.61 33.23 -13.17
N ALA A 64 3.47 32.58 -13.97
CA ALA A 64 4.93 32.66 -13.86
C ALA A 64 5.50 34.08 -14.21
N GLY A 65 4.79 34.89 -14.97
CA GLY A 65 5.22 36.25 -15.31
C GLY A 65 5.31 37.23 -14.14
N SER A 66 4.93 36.83 -12.90
CA SER A 66 4.87 37.69 -11.73
C SER A 66 5.50 37.14 -10.45
N LEU A 67 6.06 35.93 -10.45
CA LEU A 67 6.53 35.27 -9.22
C LEU A 67 8.02 35.48 -8.98
N ASN A 68 8.36 35.93 -7.77
CA ASN A 68 9.71 35.92 -7.24
C ASN A 68 9.88 34.65 -6.41
N TYR A 69 10.56 33.64 -6.96
CA TYR A 69 10.69 32.30 -6.40
C TYR A 69 11.44 32.22 -5.06
N ASP A 70 12.16 33.27 -4.67
CA ASP A 70 12.92 33.32 -3.43
C ASP A 70 12.06 33.66 -2.18
N GLU A 71 10.79 34.05 -2.35
CA GLU A 71 9.95 34.61 -1.28
C GLU A 71 8.75 33.71 -0.89
N GLY A 72 8.78 32.39 -1.15
CA GLY A 72 7.70 31.50 -0.73
C GLY A 72 7.53 31.42 0.79
N MET A 73 6.28 31.42 1.27
CA MET A 73 5.92 31.30 2.67
C MET A 73 5.92 29.82 3.10
N GLU A 74 6.66 29.51 4.18
CA GLU A 74 6.62 28.18 4.78
C GLU A 74 5.33 28.00 5.58
N LEU A 75 4.55 26.97 5.25
CA LEU A 75 3.39 26.52 6.00
C LEU A 75 3.75 25.20 6.70
N VAL A 76 3.80 25.26 8.01
CA VAL A 76 4.13 24.10 8.86
C VAL A 76 2.87 23.27 9.05
N ALA A 77 3.00 21.96 8.95
CA ALA A 77 1.91 21.01 9.18
C ALA A 77 1.26 21.22 10.56
N GLU A 78 -0.06 20.98 10.62
CA GLU A 78 -0.91 21.18 11.81
C GLU A 78 -0.95 22.63 12.35
N THR A 79 -0.63 23.60 11.52
CA THR A 79 -0.75 25.02 11.85
C THR A 79 -1.73 25.71 10.89
N GLU A 80 -2.68 26.45 11.43
CA GLU A 80 -3.66 27.20 10.63
C GLU A 80 -3.09 28.56 10.23
N TYR A 81 -3.20 28.88 8.94
CA TYR A 81 -2.76 30.14 8.34
C TYR A 81 -3.94 30.85 7.71
N GLU A 82 -4.06 32.16 7.98
CA GLU A 82 -5.11 33.01 7.40
C GLU A 82 -4.56 33.86 6.25
N PHE A 83 -5.31 33.87 5.15
CA PHE A 83 -5.03 34.67 3.96
C PHE A 83 -6.25 35.50 3.57
N SER A 84 -6.03 36.60 2.85
CA SER A 84 -7.09 37.41 2.25
C SER A 84 -7.00 37.25 0.73
N LEU A 85 -8.12 36.79 0.13
CA LEU A 85 -8.26 36.64 -1.31
C LEU A 85 -9.20 37.75 -1.82
N GLU A 86 -8.70 38.61 -2.71
CA GLU A 86 -9.48 39.73 -3.25
C GLU A 86 -9.99 39.38 -4.65
N VAL A 87 -11.29 39.60 -4.89
CA VAL A 87 -11.92 39.43 -6.20
C VAL A 87 -12.74 40.70 -6.54
N ASP A 88 -12.77 41.05 -7.83
CA ASP A 88 -13.44 42.27 -8.31
C ASP A 88 -14.96 42.14 -8.32
N ALA A 89 -15.49 40.94 -8.50
CA ALA A 89 -16.93 40.69 -8.57
C ALA A 89 -17.33 39.53 -7.66
N ALA A 90 -18.58 39.60 -7.14
CA ALA A 90 -19.17 38.46 -6.44
C ALA A 90 -19.60 37.40 -7.46
N ASP A 91 -18.96 36.24 -7.47
CA ASP A 91 -19.25 35.13 -8.36
C ASP A 91 -18.70 33.79 -7.77
N THR A 92 -18.82 32.72 -8.54
CA THR A 92 -18.21 31.44 -8.26
C THR A 92 -16.80 31.40 -8.84
N TYR A 93 -15.83 30.96 -8.04
CA TYR A 93 -14.41 30.87 -8.42
C TYR A 93 -13.84 29.52 -8.05
N TRP A 94 -12.85 29.07 -8.82
CA TRP A 94 -11.90 28.06 -8.41
C TRP A 94 -10.71 28.74 -7.72
N ILE A 95 -10.09 28.06 -6.76
CA ILE A 95 -8.85 28.55 -6.16
C ILE A 95 -7.70 27.66 -6.64
N ALA A 96 -6.63 28.30 -7.10
CA ALA A 96 -5.40 27.64 -7.50
C ALA A 96 -4.24 28.09 -6.61
N ALA A 97 -3.32 27.16 -6.31
CA ALA A 97 -2.12 27.40 -5.55
C ALA A 97 -0.88 27.10 -6.37
N VAL A 98 0.17 27.92 -6.19
CA VAL A 98 1.55 27.62 -6.62
C VAL A 98 2.34 27.30 -5.36
N TYR A 99 2.94 26.13 -5.29
CA TYR A 99 3.58 25.64 -4.10
C TYR A 99 4.75 24.70 -4.43
N ALA A 100 5.57 24.43 -3.43
CA ALA A 100 6.65 23.45 -3.50
C ALA A 100 6.62 22.54 -2.25
N ALA A 101 7.22 21.37 -2.36
CA ALA A 101 7.55 20.59 -1.19
C ALA A 101 8.62 21.30 -0.34
N TYR A 102 8.55 21.11 0.96
CA TYR A 102 9.58 21.56 1.88
C TYR A 102 10.72 20.53 2.01
N GLU A 103 10.37 19.26 1.92
CA GLU A 103 11.27 18.10 1.93
C GLU A 103 10.83 17.12 0.82
N ASP A 104 11.78 16.36 0.26
CA ASP A 104 11.46 15.33 -0.73
C ASP A 104 10.55 14.27 -0.10
N ASN A 105 9.30 14.27 -0.48
CA ASN A 105 8.30 13.39 0.08
C ASN A 105 7.37 12.87 -1.03
N ALA A 106 7.23 11.54 -1.13
CA ALA A 106 6.51 10.87 -2.19
C ALA A 106 4.96 10.91 -2.07
N PHE A 107 4.40 11.71 -1.14
CA PHE A 107 3.00 11.60 -0.78
C PHE A 107 2.13 12.76 -1.22
N GLU A 108 0.85 12.43 -1.45
CA GLU A 108 -0.18 13.46 -1.64
C GLU A 108 -0.22 14.41 -0.45
N ASN A 109 -0.18 15.68 -0.73
CA ASN A 109 -0.27 16.73 0.26
C ASN A 109 -1.74 17.06 0.54
N GLN A 110 -2.23 16.66 1.71
CA GLN A 110 -3.58 16.95 2.16
C GLN A 110 -3.62 18.25 2.95
N VAL A 111 -4.53 19.13 2.56
CA VAL A 111 -4.67 20.46 3.16
C VAL A 111 -6.15 20.71 3.47
N LYS A 112 -6.44 21.06 4.71
CA LYS A 112 -7.77 21.56 5.06
C LYS A 112 -7.87 23.03 4.70
N VAL A 113 -8.84 23.39 3.90
CA VAL A 113 -9.05 24.75 3.41
C VAL A 113 -10.39 25.25 3.93
N GLY A 114 -10.42 26.47 4.46
CA GLY A 114 -11.64 27.18 4.86
C GLY A 114 -11.81 28.44 4.05
N VAL A 115 -12.97 28.64 3.43
CA VAL A 115 -13.32 29.86 2.69
C VAL A 115 -14.59 30.46 3.25
N ASN A 116 -14.52 31.67 3.76
CA ASN A 116 -15.66 32.37 4.40
C ASN A 116 -16.40 31.53 5.45
N GLY A 117 -15.69 30.58 6.10
CA GLY A 117 -16.21 29.72 7.18
C GLY A 117 -16.71 28.33 6.73
N GLU A 118 -16.79 28.05 5.45
CA GLU A 118 -16.98 26.68 4.92
C GLU A 118 -15.63 25.99 4.76
N THR A 119 -15.52 24.74 5.18
CA THR A 119 -14.25 24.00 5.16
C THR A 119 -14.35 22.71 4.36
N CYS A 120 -13.32 22.41 3.56
CA CYS A 120 -13.13 21.14 2.87
C CYS A 120 -11.68 20.67 2.97
N THR A 121 -11.43 19.39 2.70
CA THR A 121 -10.08 18.85 2.57
C THR A 121 -9.75 18.76 1.09
N VAL A 122 -8.63 19.38 0.68
CA VAL A 122 -8.15 19.39 -0.70
C VAL A 122 -6.81 18.65 -0.83
N VAL A 123 -6.51 18.21 -2.04
CA VAL A 123 -5.21 17.61 -2.37
C VAL A 123 -4.40 18.60 -3.22
N LEU A 124 -3.14 18.75 -2.86
CA LEU A 124 -2.15 19.49 -3.61
C LEU A 124 -1.06 18.51 -4.09
N PRO A 125 -1.19 17.90 -5.29
CA PRO A 125 -0.25 16.91 -5.80
C PRO A 125 1.07 17.58 -6.18
N PHE A 126 2.19 16.97 -5.84
CA PHE A 126 3.50 17.39 -6.34
C PHE A 126 3.76 16.83 -7.73
N LEU A 127 4.50 17.61 -8.54
CA LEU A 127 4.94 17.17 -9.85
C LEU A 127 6.29 16.46 -9.73
N TRP A 128 6.42 15.37 -10.44
CA TRP A 128 7.60 14.51 -10.50
C TRP A 128 8.10 14.37 -11.93
N ALA A 129 9.39 14.20 -12.10
CA ALA A 129 9.99 13.83 -13.37
C ALA A 129 10.94 12.65 -13.17
N ASP A 130 11.06 11.83 -14.20
CA ASP A 130 12.02 10.73 -14.22
C ASP A 130 13.39 11.23 -14.71
N THR A 131 14.49 10.74 -14.12
CA THR A 131 15.83 11.04 -14.59
C THR A 131 16.07 10.43 -15.97
N CYS A 132 16.94 11.03 -16.76
CA CYS A 132 17.18 10.59 -18.13
C CYS A 132 18.05 9.34 -18.24
N GLU A 133 18.69 8.90 -17.14
CA GLU A 133 19.56 7.75 -17.13
C GLU A 133 18.76 6.49 -16.76
N THR A 134 18.21 5.81 -17.78
CA THR A 134 17.77 4.44 -17.59
C THR A 134 19.00 3.56 -17.44
N GLY A 135 19.24 3.05 -16.23
CA GLY A 135 20.26 2.02 -16.03
C GLY A 135 19.85 0.73 -16.76
N VAL A 136 20.84 -0.06 -17.15
CA VAL A 136 20.59 -1.39 -17.72
C VAL A 136 21.19 -2.43 -16.75
N ASP A 137 20.39 -3.42 -16.36
CA ASP A 137 20.89 -4.49 -15.53
C ASP A 137 21.86 -5.42 -16.32
N ARG A 138 22.56 -6.31 -15.63
CA ARG A 138 23.49 -7.28 -16.23
C ARG A 138 22.86 -8.21 -17.29
N TYR A 139 21.56 -8.24 -17.40
CA TYR A 139 20.80 -9.05 -18.36
C TYR A 139 20.34 -8.24 -19.57
N GLY A 140 20.64 -6.95 -19.63
CA GLY A 140 20.20 -6.05 -20.67
C GLY A 140 18.74 -5.58 -20.50
N ASN A 141 18.17 -5.69 -19.29
CA ASN A 141 16.87 -5.10 -19.00
C ASN A 141 17.04 -3.66 -18.53
N GLU A 142 16.24 -2.75 -19.05
CA GLU A 142 16.15 -1.40 -18.52
C GLU A 142 15.62 -1.41 -17.09
N ILE A 143 16.27 -0.65 -16.24
CA ILE A 143 15.87 -0.40 -14.85
C ILE A 143 14.99 0.84 -14.84
N GLN A 144 13.98 0.88 -13.99
CA GLN A 144 13.15 2.08 -13.80
C GLN A 144 14.07 3.29 -13.50
N PRO A 145 13.89 4.43 -14.19
CA PRO A 145 14.67 5.61 -13.92
C PRO A 145 14.44 6.09 -12.49
N GLU A 146 15.45 6.72 -11.92
CA GLU A 146 15.26 7.49 -10.70
C GLU A 146 14.32 8.65 -10.97
N GLN A 147 13.55 9.05 -9.99
CA GLN A 147 12.65 10.19 -10.11
C GLN A 147 13.05 11.28 -9.12
N TYR A 148 12.73 12.49 -9.49
CA TYR A 148 12.92 13.67 -8.65
C TYR A 148 11.65 14.52 -8.66
N GLN A 149 11.44 15.24 -7.59
CA GLN A 149 10.33 16.16 -7.46
C GLN A 149 10.66 17.47 -8.16
N LEU A 150 9.71 17.97 -8.97
CA LEU A 150 9.88 19.26 -9.60
C LEU A 150 9.83 20.39 -8.56
N PRO A 151 10.62 21.48 -8.74
CA PRO A 151 10.73 22.53 -7.74
C PRO A 151 9.42 23.26 -7.47
N PHE A 152 8.47 23.24 -8.43
CA PHE A 152 7.16 23.86 -8.28
C PHE A 152 6.05 22.98 -8.78
N SER A 153 4.92 23.10 -8.10
CA SER A 153 3.67 22.48 -8.51
C SER A 153 2.57 23.54 -8.55
N VAL A 154 1.64 23.39 -9.48
CA VAL A 154 0.44 24.20 -9.58
C VAL A 154 -0.75 23.29 -9.62
N SER A 155 -1.75 23.57 -8.78
CA SER A 155 -2.99 22.81 -8.79
C SER A 155 -4.16 23.69 -8.38
N TYR A 156 -5.33 23.40 -8.92
CA TYR A 156 -6.57 23.84 -8.32
C TYR A 156 -6.80 23.09 -7.00
N PHE A 157 -7.57 23.67 -6.10
CA PHE A 157 -8.06 22.97 -4.94
C PHE A 157 -9.11 21.94 -5.39
N GLU A 158 -8.72 20.69 -5.45
CA GLU A 158 -9.58 19.54 -5.78
C GLU A 158 -10.02 18.87 -4.48
N ASP A 159 -11.33 18.60 -4.35
CA ASP A 159 -11.89 17.95 -3.16
C ASP A 159 -11.35 16.54 -3.02
N TYR A 160 -10.73 16.26 -1.86
CA TYR A 160 -10.15 14.94 -1.57
C TYR A 160 -11.23 13.85 -1.37
N GLU A 161 -12.39 14.26 -0.86
CA GLU A 161 -13.49 13.33 -0.56
C GLU A 161 -14.38 13.09 -1.80
N ASP A 162 -14.32 13.95 -2.80
CA ASP A 162 -15.09 13.81 -4.03
C ASP A 162 -14.46 12.77 -4.99
N PHE A 163 -15.29 11.86 -5.48
CA PHE A 163 -14.86 10.81 -6.41
C PHE A 163 -14.29 11.36 -7.71
N ALA A 164 -14.93 12.38 -8.27
CA ALA A 164 -14.51 12.98 -9.54
C ALA A 164 -13.26 13.84 -9.43
N ARG A 165 -12.87 14.24 -8.22
CA ARG A 165 -11.75 15.16 -7.96
C ARG A 165 -11.76 16.36 -8.89
N LEU A 166 -12.88 17.06 -8.89
CA LEU A 166 -13.04 18.29 -9.62
C LEU A 166 -12.57 19.49 -8.78
N PRO A 167 -12.19 20.61 -9.43
CA PRO A 167 -11.91 21.85 -8.70
C PRO A 167 -13.12 22.27 -7.86
N VAL A 168 -12.87 22.62 -6.59
CA VAL A 168 -13.90 23.07 -5.67
C VAL A 168 -14.41 24.44 -6.10
N GLU A 169 -15.74 24.60 -6.17
CA GLU A 169 -16.40 25.85 -6.48
C GLU A 169 -16.66 26.67 -5.22
N TYR A 170 -15.98 27.82 -5.09
CA TYR A 170 -16.15 28.74 -3.97
C TYR A 170 -16.96 29.97 -4.37
N LYS A 171 -17.98 30.29 -3.60
CA LYS A 171 -18.72 31.54 -3.73
C LYS A 171 -17.98 32.65 -3.00
N LEU A 172 -17.40 33.58 -3.77
CA LEU A 172 -16.66 34.72 -3.23
C LEU A 172 -17.48 36.01 -3.38
N GLU A 173 -17.39 36.87 -2.38
CA GLU A 173 -17.99 38.22 -2.42
C GLU A 173 -16.99 39.21 -3.03
N ALA A 174 -17.51 40.28 -3.67
CA ALA A 174 -16.64 41.34 -4.20
C ALA A 174 -15.81 42.00 -3.08
N GLY A 175 -14.49 42.04 -3.26
CA GLY A 175 -13.55 42.53 -2.27
C GLY A 175 -12.80 41.41 -1.56
N ALA A 176 -12.48 41.60 -0.29
CA ALA A 176 -11.65 40.66 0.49
C ALA A 176 -12.49 39.50 1.05
N ASN A 177 -12.02 38.26 0.78
CA ASN A 177 -12.57 37.02 1.32
C ASN A 177 -11.55 36.36 2.25
N SER A 178 -12.01 35.76 3.36
CA SER A 178 -11.13 35.02 4.27
C SER A 178 -10.87 33.64 3.73
N LEU A 179 -9.59 33.26 3.65
CA LEU A 179 -9.13 31.93 3.29
C LEU A 179 -8.24 31.40 4.41
N THR A 180 -8.55 30.23 4.94
CA THR A 180 -7.68 29.52 5.89
C THR A 180 -7.07 28.30 5.23
N ILE A 181 -5.80 28.03 5.50
CA ILE A 181 -5.05 26.88 5.01
C ILE A 181 -4.42 26.17 6.20
N PHE A 182 -4.70 24.89 6.33
CA PHE A 182 -4.18 24.03 7.39
C PHE A 182 -3.55 22.79 6.75
N PRO A 183 -2.23 22.74 6.52
CA PRO A 183 -1.55 21.55 6.03
C PRO A 183 -1.67 20.41 7.05
N MET A 184 -2.13 19.23 6.60
CA MET A 184 -2.48 18.14 7.53
C MET A 184 -1.35 17.16 7.75
N ASN A 185 -0.54 16.86 6.73
CA ASN A 185 0.38 15.73 6.76
C ASN A 185 1.84 16.10 6.51
N GLN A 186 2.12 17.27 5.95
CA GLN A 186 3.50 17.70 5.66
C GLN A 186 3.62 19.22 5.53
N ASN A 187 4.83 19.73 5.69
CA ASN A 187 5.14 21.13 5.46
C ASN A 187 5.11 21.43 3.96
N ILE A 188 4.61 22.58 3.59
CA ILE A 188 4.60 23.06 2.20
C ILE A 188 5.16 24.48 2.13
N LYS A 189 5.71 24.85 1.00
CA LYS A 189 6.12 26.20 0.69
C LYS A 189 5.14 26.79 -0.30
N LEU A 190 4.35 27.76 0.14
CA LEU A 190 3.33 28.43 -0.67
C LEU A 190 3.91 29.68 -1.31
N TYR A 191 3.73 29.86 -2.61
CA TYR A 191 4.21 31.00 -3.38
C TYR A 191 3.09 31.95 -3.82
N ALA A 192 1.95 31.40 -4.24
CA ALA A 192 0.85 32.21 -4.70
C ALA A 192 -0.50 31.48 -4.56
N LEU A 193 -1.55 32.28 -4.43
CA LEU A 193 -2.96 31.85 -4.45
C LEU A 193 -3.71 32.72 -5.45
N TYR A 194 -4.57 32.11 -6.25
CA TYR A 194 -5.36 32.77 -7.28
C TYR A 194 -6.81 32.34 -7.20
N ALA A 195 -7.71 33.31 -7.29
CA ALA A 195 -9.10 33.05 -7.66
C ALA A 195 -9.22 33.07 -9.18
N VAL A 196 -9.75 32.02 -9.75
CA VAL A 196 -9.87 31.83 -11.21
C VAL A 196 -11.34 31.59 -11.53
N GLU A 197 -11.88 32.28 -12.52
CA GLU A 197 -13.24 32.03 -13.00
C GLU A 197 -13.30 30.59 -13.59
N PRO A 198 -14.35 29.81 -13.30
CA PRO A 198 -14.52 28.47 -13.87
C PRO A 198 -14.48 28.51 -15.40
N GLU A 199 -13.75 27.58 -16.01
CA GLU A 199 -13.65 27.51 -17.47
C GLU A 199 -14.98 27.11 -18.11
N VAL A 200 -15.46 27.91 -19.01
CA VAL A 200 -16.60 27.55 -19.88
C VAL A 200 -16.06 26.91 -21.15
N MET A 201 -16.14 25.57 -21.20
CA MET A 201 -15.68 24.82 -22.37
C MET A 201 -16.74 24.85 -23.47
N PRO A 202 -16.37 25.20 -24.72
CA PRO A 202 -17.29 25.07 -25.87
C PRO A 202 -17.55 23.58 -26.20
N SER A 203 -18.59 23.32 -26.92
CA SER A 203 -18.76 22.04 -27.62
C SER A 203 -17.78 21.94 -28.79
N TYR A 204 -17.48 20.70 -29.26
CA TYR A 204 -16.64 20.49 -30.42
C TYR A 204 -17.12 21.26 -31.65
N ASP A 205 -18.43 21.28 -31.92
CA ASP A 205 -19.01 21.99 -33.05
C ASP A 205 -18.78 23.52 -32.96
N GLU A 206 -18.89 24.11 -31.77
CA GLU A 206 -18.58 25.53 -31.53
C GLU A 206 -17.10 25.81 -31.71
N TYR A 207 -16.21 24.96 -31.14
CA TYR A 207 -14.78 25.07 -31.28
C TYR A 207 -14.31 25.05 -32.74
N VAL A 208 -14.80 24.09 -33.54
CA VAL A 208 -14.46 24.01 -34.98
C VAL A 208 -15.07 25.18 -35.76
N ALA A 209 -16.27 25.64 -35.40
CA ALA A 209 -16.92 26.76 -36.06
C ALA A 209 -16.11 28.07 -35.87
N ASP A 210 -15.50 28.29 -34.74
CA ASP A 210 -14.65 29.45 -34.48
C ASP A 210 -13.34 29.41 -35.27
N LEU A 211 -12.82 28.21 -35.54
CA LEU A 211 -11.56 27.94 -36.25
C LEU A 211 -11.76 27.50 -37.71
N ARG A 212 -12.92 27.77 -38.34
CA ARG A 212 -13.32 27.28 -39.66
C ARG A 212 -12.37 27.58 -40.82
N ASN A 213 -11.42 28.46 -40.66
CA ASN A 213 -10.44 28.83 -41.67
C ASN A 213 -9.06 28.20 -41.40
N ALA A 214 -8.89 27.44 -40.33
CA ALA A 214 -7.65 26.77 -40.04
C ALA A 214 -7.38 25.65 -41.04
N ALA A 215 -6.09 25.41 -41.34
CA ALA A 215 -5.66 24.35 -42.25
C ALA A 215 -5.77 22.96 -41.57
N GLU A 216 -5.98 21.92 -42.39
CA GLU A 216 -5.88 20.56 -41.96
C GLU A 216 -4.42 20.10 -42.09
N TYR A 217 -3.93 19.34 -41.12
CA TYR A 217 -2.61 18.73 -41.17
C TYR A 217 -2.58 17.63 -42.24
N THR A 218 -1.55 17.61 -43.04
CA THR A 218 -1.35 16.61 -44.12
C THR A 218 0.01 15.93 -44.10
N GLY A 219 0.78 16.18 -43.06
CA GLY A 219 2.14 15.63 -42.90
C GLY A 219 2.14 14.16 -42.33
N PRO A 220 3.33 13.64 -42.05
CA PRO A 220 3.49 12.31 -41.47
C PRO A 220 2.92 12.23 -40.05
N VAL A 221 2.58 11.00 -39.60
CA VAL A 221 2.13 10.76 -38.24
C VAL A 221 3.22 11.18 -37.24
N ILE A 222 2.88 12.04 -36.30
CA ILE A 222 3.73 12.42 -35.16
C ILE A 222 3.43 11.42 -34.05
N THR A 223 4.46 10.76 -33.54
CA THR A 223 4.35 9.71 -32.53
C THR A 223 5.03 10.15 -31.24
N ILE A 224 4.33 10.07 -30.16
CA ILE A 224 4.83 10.30 -28.79
C ILE A 224 4.75 8.95 -28.08
N GLN A 225 5.86 8.49 -27.49
CA GLN A 225 5.87 7.23 -26.76
C GLN A 225 5.16 7.40 -25.41
N GLY A 226 4.43 6.39 -24.97
CA GLY A 226 3.64 6.47 -23.74
C GLY A 226 4.49 6.56 -22.47
N GLU A 227 5.70 5.98 -22.51
CA GLU A 227 6.68 6.06 -21.43
C GLU A 227 7.48 7.37 -21.41
N ASP A 228 7.42 8.19 -22.47
CA ASP A 228 8.19 9.43 -22.60
C ASP A 228 7.44 10.65 -22.00
N PHE A 229 6.75 10.45 -20.87
CA PHE A 229 6.15 11.57 -20.16
C PHE A 229 7.22 12.47 -19.54
N ARG A 230 7.06 13.79 -19.71
CA ARG A 230 7.98 14.79 -19.18
C ARG A 230 7.81 15.02 -17.68
N ALA A 231 6.57 14.92 -17.20
CA ALA A 231 6.22 15.05 -15.80
C ALA A 231 4.98 14.19 -15.47
N LYS A 232 4.81 13.94 -14.20
CA LYS A 232 3.68 13.18 -13.63
C LYS A 232 3.25 13.79 -12.29
N SER A 233 1.97 13.73 -11.97
CA SER A 233 1.42 14.28 -10.72
C SER A 233 1.51 13.33 -9.53
N ASP A 234 2.03 12.13 -9.73
CA ASP A 234 2.11 11.10 -8.69
C ASP A 234 3.40 10.29 -8.90
N SER A 235 4.20 10.17 -7.86
CA SER A 235 5.45 9.42 -7.86
C SER A 235 5.26 7.92 -8.18
N ALA A 236 4.09 7.37 -7.89
CA ALA A 236 3.76 5.97 -8.17
C ALA A 236 3.60 5.67 -9.68
N ILE A 237 3.32 6.67 -10.52
CA ILE A 237 3.20 6.47 -11.97
C ILE A 237 4.59 6.14 -12.56
N ARG A 238 4.65 5.07 -13.36
CA ARG A 238 5.91 4.60 -13.93
C ARG A 238 5.71 3.96 -15.29
N GLY A 239 6.83 3.76 -15.98
CA GLY A 239 6.89 2.95 -17.20
C GLY A 239 6.79 1.45 -16.91
N SER A 240 6.42 0.68 -17.91
CA SER A 240 6.30 -0.77 -17.88
C SER A 240 7.08 -1.42 -19.01
N SER A 241 7.74 -2.54 -18.70
CA SER A 241 8.47 -3.35 -19.70
C SER A 241 7.56 -4.48 -20.20
N VAL A 242 6.86 -4.25 -21.30
CA VAL A 242 5.94 -5.23 -21.85
C VAL A 242 6.60 -6.01 -22.99
N GLN A 243 6.72 -7.33 -22.83
CA GLN A 243 7.29 -8.23 -23.83
C GLN A 243 6.27 -8.53 -24.95
N ASN A 244 5.90 -7.50 -25.73
CA ASN A 244 5.00 -7.61 -26.87
C ASN A 244 5.65 -6.98 -28.12
N VAL A 245 5.82 -7.78 -29.14
CA VAL A 245 6.48 -7.41 -30.43
C VAL A 245 5.78 -6.26 -31.18
N SER A 246 4.55 -5.94 -30.83
CA SER A 246 3.83 -4.80 -31.43
C SER A 246 4.19 -3.47 -30.82
N LEU A 247 4.85 -3.44 -29.68
CA LEU A 247 5.26 -2.22 -28.97
C LEU A 247 6.59 -1.67 -29.49
N THR A 248 6.85 -0.42 -29.22
CA THR A 248 8.06 0.27 -29.57
C THR A 248 8.50 1.12 -28.38
N PRO A 249 9.76 0.98 -27.89
CA PRO A 249 10.81 0.05 -28.34
C PRO A 249 10.54 -1.43 -27.97
N TYR A 250 11.15 -2.37 -28.69
CA TYR A 250 11.07 -3.79 -28.41
C TYR A 250 12.43 -4.46 -28.60
N SER A 251 12.86 -5.26 -27.64
CA SER A 251 14.03 -6.12 -27.74
C SER A 251 13.66 -7.59 -27.44
N PRO A 252 14.13 -8.55 -28.24
CA PRO A 252 13.99 -9.96 -27.93
C PRO A 252 14.98 -10.45 -26.86
N TYR A 253 15.99 -9.64 -26.51
CA TYR A 253 17.11 -9.99 -25.62
C TYR A 253 17.01 -9.43 -24.22
N GLY A 254 16.36 -8.28 -24.04
CA GLY A 254 16.18 -7.62 -22.78
C GLY A 254 14.78 -6.99 -22.69
N LYS A 255 14.37 -6.65 -21.49
CA LYS A 255 13.10 -5.95 -21.24
C LYS A 255 13.36 -4.45 -21.33
N LEU A 256 12.74 -3.78 -22.30
CA LEU A 256 12.79 -2.33 -22.45
C LEU A 256 11.50 -1.73 -21.87
N ILE A 257 11.58 -0.56 -21.26
CA ILE A 257 10.42 0.22 -20.87
C ILE A 257 9.78 0.76 -22.14
N ASN A 258 8.50 0.43 -22.39
CA ASN A 258 7.86 0.68 -23.67
C ASN A 258 6.36 0.94 -23.58
N ALA A 259 5.85 1.22 -22.39
CA ALA A 259 4.48 1.64 -22.16
C ALA A 259 4.34 2.20 -20.74
N THR A 260 3.25 2.87 -20.41
CA THR A 260 2.92 3.17 -19.02
C THR A 260 2.41 1.92 -18.28
N GLU A 261 2.71 1.80 -16.98
CA GLU A 261 2.20 0.72 -16.14
C GLU A 261 0.71 0.94 -15.82
N ASP A 262 -0.15 -0.01 -16.19
CA ASP A 262 -1.60 0.10 -16.03
C ASP A 262 -2.08 0.16 -14.58
N LYS A 263 -1.31 -0.42 -13.65
CA LYS A 263 -1.64 -0.44 -12.22
C LYS A 263 -1.21 0.81 -11.48
N SER A 264 -0.24 1.56 -12.01
CA SER A 264 0.24 2.79 -11.41
C SER A 264 -0.48 4.04 -11.94
N ASN A 265 -1.09 3.96 -13.13
CA ASN A 265 -1.82 5.05 -13.78
C ASN A 265 -3.33 4.75 -13.80
N LYS A 266 -3.95 4.76 -12.64
CA LYS A 266 -5.35 4.32 -12.45
C LYS A 266 -6.20 5.18 -11.52
N LEU A 267 -5.59 5.99 -10.67
CA LEU A 267 -6.30 6.79 -9.67
C LEU A 267 -6.81 8.10 -10.29
N ILE A 268 -8.06 8.43 -10.01
CA ILE A 268 -8.69 9.66 -10.50
C ILE A 268 -7.91 10.87 -9.98
N GLY A 269 -7.67 11.84 -10.86
CA GLY A 269 -6.83 13.00 -10.61
C GLY A 269 -5.37 12.84 -11.04
N GLN A 270 -4.86 11.63 -11.23
CA GLN A 270 -3.49 11.43 -11.75
C GLN A 270 -3.32 12.04 -13.13
N LYS A 271 -2.18 12.72 -13.37
CA LYS A 271 -1.86 13.40 -14.63
C LYS A 271 -0.52 12.95 -15.18
N LEU A 272 -0.44 12.80 -16.49
CA LEU A 272 0.77 12.61 -17.27
C LEU A 272 0.92 13.76 -18.26
N TYR A 273 2.12 14.34 -18.33
CA TYR A 273 2.43 15.50 -19.15
C TYR A 273 3.40 15.08 -20.28
N TYR A 274 2.99 15.30 -21.54
CA TYR A 274 3.78 14.94 -22.72
C TYR A 274 4.13 16.20 -23.50
N GLU A 275 5.38 16.34 -23.87
CA GLU A 275 5.83 17.39 -24.77
C GLU A 275 5.70 16.93 -26.23
N VAL A 276 5.15 17.77 -27.07
CA VAL A 276 5.05 17.52 -28.52
C VAL A 276 5.39 18.75 -29.31
N GLU A 277 6.27 18.62 -30.29
CA GLU A 277 6.58 19.66 -31.27
C GLU A 277 5.77 19.42 -32.54
N VAL A 278 4.93 20.41 -32.93
CA VAL A 278 4.17 20.38 -34.17
C VAL A 278 4.76 21.32 -35.24
N PRO A 279 4.83 20.89 -36.52
CA PRO A 279 5.57 21.60 -37.56
C PRO A 279 4.81 22.80 -38.14
N GLU A 280 3.50 22.89 -38.01
CA GLU A 280 2.67 23.92 -38.63
C GLU A 280 1.38 24.18 -37.90
N ASP A 281 0.78 25.35 -38.07
CA ASP A 281 -0.53 25.72 -37.53
C ASP A 281 -1.62 24.93 -38.27
N ALA A 282 -2.23 23.94 -37.65
CA ALA A 282 -3.20 23.08 -38.31
C ALA A 282 -4.13 22.35 -37.31
N PHE A 283 -5.19 21.75 -37.84
CA PHE A 283 -5.96 20.75 -37.12
C PHE A 283 -5.29 19.37 -37.22
N TYR A 284 -5.11 18.72 -36.08
CA TYR A 284 -4.55 17.38 -35.94
C TYR A 284 -5.59 16.44 -35.37
N CYS A 285 -5.73 15.23 -35.91
CA CYS A 285 -6.48 14.15 -35.27
C CYS A 285 -5.64 13.55 -34.14
N LEU A 286 -6.29 13.21 -33.03
CA LEU A 286 -5.67 12.61 -31.84
C LEU A 286 -6.03 11.13 -31.76
N SER A 287 -5.03 10.25 -31.68
CA SER A 287 -5.23 8.82 -31.50
C SER A 287 -4.28 8.25 -30.47
N PHE A 288 -4.64 7.11 -29.90
CA PHE A 288 -3.92 6.41 -28.85
C PHE A 288 -3.72 4.95 -29.19
N LYS A 289 -2.55 4.40 -28.92
CA LYS A 289 -2.31 2.96 -28.88
C LYS A 289 -2.18 2.54 -27.43
N TYR A 290 -3.10 1.70 -26.96
CA TYR A 290 -3.29 1.43 -25.55
C TYR A 290 -3.65 -0.02 -25.25
N SER A 291 -3.51 -0.41 -23.99
CA SER A 291 -4.03 -1.65 -23.40
C SER A 291 -4.84 -1.35 -22.14
N GLN A 292 -6.04 -1.92 -22.07
CA GLN A 292 -6.86 -1.91 -20.85
C GLN A 292 -7.29 -3.36 -20.56
N PRO A 293 -6.49 -4.12 -19.79
CA PRO A 293 -6.74 -5.56 -19.61
C PRO A 293 -7.71 -5.90 -18.48
N LEU A 294 -7.91 -5.01 -17.50
CA LEU A 294 -8.50 -5.35 -16.19
C LEU A 294 -10.00 -5.09 -16.12
N LYS A 295 -10.51 -3.99 -16.67
CA LYS A 295 -11.93 -3.61 -16.57
C LYS A 295 -12.76 -4.30 -17.66
N THR A 296 -12.95 -5.60 -17.52
CA THR A 296 -13.66 -6.41 -18.53
C THR A 296 -15.12 -5.95 -18.71
N GLY A 297 -15.47 -5.59 -19.96
CA GLY A 297 -16.79 -5.06 -20.30
C GLY A 297 -17.02 -3.64 -19.76
N GLY A 298 -15.96 -2.88 -19.50
CA GLY A 298 -16.03 -1.49 -19.08
C GLY A 298 -15.04 -0.59 -19.81
N LEU A 299 -15.15 0.71 -19.54
CA LEU A 299 -14.28 1.75 -20.07
C LEU A 299 -13.44 2.34 -18.93
N SER A 300 -12.21 2.75 -19.24
CA SER A 300 -11.39 3.62 -18.43
C SER A 300 -11.36 5.00 -19.06
N TYR A 301 -11.45 6.06 -18.28
CA TYR A 301 -11.63 7.41 -18.81
C TYR A 301 -10.40 8.28 -18.63
N ARG A 302 -10.12 9.12 -19.63
CA ARG A 302 -9.07 10.14 -19.60
C ARG A 302 -9.59 11.43 -20.19
N SER A 303 -9.21 12.56 -19.62
CA SER A 303 -9.29 13.86 -20.29
C SER A 303 -7.99 14.20 -20.99
N VAL A 304 -8.08 15.04 -21.99
CA VAL A 304 -6.94 15.62 -22.69
C VAL A 304 -6.98 17.13 -22.56
N GLU A 305 -5.90 17.67 -21.95
CA GLU A 305 -5.65 19.09 -21.89
C GLU A 305 -4.53 19.45 -22.88
N VAL A 306 -4.60 20.59 -23.51
CA VAL A 306 -3.54 21.18 -24.33
C VAL A 306 -3.09 22.47 -23.68
N ASP A 307 -1.81 22.59 -23.36
CA ASP A 307 -1.24 23.75 -22.68
C ASP A 307 -2.05 24.15 -21.42
N GLY A 308 -2.53 23.12 -20.67
CA GLY A 308 -3.26 23.26 -19.41
C GLY A 308 -4.74 23.64 -19.53
N GLN A 309 -5.33 23.55 -20.72
CA GLN A 309 -6.76 23.77 -20.94
C GLN A 309 -7.39 22.62 -21.72
N THR A 310 -8.61 22.24 -21.37
CA THR A 310 -9.40 21.31 -22.19
C THR A 310 -10.06 22.10 -23.32
N PRO A 311 -9.71 21.87 -24.59
CA PRO A 311 -10.16 22.70 -25.71
C PRO A 311 -11.69 22.72 -25.92
N TYR A 312 -12.34 21.60 -25.64
CA TYR A 312 -13.80 21.43 -25.76
C TYR A 312 -14.28 20.23 -24.93
N THR A 313 -15.57 20.18 -24.65
CA THR A 313 -16.19 19.27 -23.70
C THR A 313 -15.99 17.78 -24.01
N GLU A 314 -15.94 17.40 -25.31
CA GLU A 314 -15.80 15.99 -25.70
C GLU A 314 -14.41 15.40 -25.43
N LEU A 315 -13.40 16.24 -25.14
CA LEU A 315 -12.06 15.76 -24.69
C LEU A 315 -11.98 15.51 -23.19
N ARG A 316 -13.04 15.83 -22.46
CA ARG A 316 -13.06 15.68 -21.00
C ARG A 316 -13.11 14.23 -20.54
N ASP A 317 -13.76 13.34 -21.34
CA ASP A 317 -14.02 11.97 -20.92
C ASP A 317 -13.86 10.99 -22.09
N ILE A 318 -12.66 10.82 -22.60
CA ILE A 318 -12.34 9.84 -23.63
C ILE A 318 -12.35 8.44 -23.01
N GLY A 319 -13.22 7.56 -23.51
CA GLY A 319 -13.39 6.20 -23.00
C GLY A 319 -12.51 5.17 -23.71
N PHE A 320 -11.69 4.44 -22.97
CA PHE A 320 -10.81 3.39 -23.44
C PHE A 320 -11.40 2.02 -23.11
N ALA A 321 -11.81 1.28 -24.14
CA ALA A 321 -12.46 0.00 -23.98
C ALA A 321 -11.49 -1.13 -23.57
N ASN A 322 -12.05 -2.18 -22.97
CA ASN A 322 -11.28 -3.38 -22.61
C ASN A 322 -10.69 -4.06 -23.85
N THR A 323 -9.37 -4.24 -23.85
CA THR A 323 -8.63 -4.90 -24.95
C THR A 323 -8.40 -6.39 -24.69
N GLY A 324 -8.51 -6.82 -23.44
CA GLY A 324 -8.09 -8.13 -22.98
C GLY A 324 -6.59 -8.20 -22.67
N ILE A 325 -6.19 -9.27 -22.00
CA ILE A 325 -4.82 -9.47 -21.48
C ILE A 325 -3.81 -9.52 -22.63
N ASN A 326 -2.71 -8.76 -22.52
CA ASN A 326 -1.60 -8.68 -23.49
C ASN A 326 -2.03 -8.25 -24.92
N LYS A 327 -3.12 -7.50 -25.05
CA LYS A 327 -3.57 -6.97 -26.33
C LYS A 327 -3.57 -5.45 -26.31
N TYR A 328 -3.19 -4.88 -27.45
CA TYR A 328 -3.22 -3.44 -27.70
C TYR A 328 -4.26 -3.12 -28.80
N ALA A 329 -4.85 -1.95 -28.71
CA ALA A 329 -5.79 -1.41 -29.68
C ALA A 329 -5.43 0.04 -29.99
N ASN A 330 -5.83 0.51 -31.16
CA ASN A 330 -5.82 1.93 -31.50
C ASN A 330 -7.22 2.52 -31.22
N LEU A 331 -7.23 3.70 -30.63
CA LEU A 331 -8.42 4.52 -30.42
C LEU A 331 -8.18 5.90 -31.03
N THR A 332 -9.00 6.31 -31.96
CA THR A 332 -9.08 7.72 -32.39
C THR A 332 -10.09 8.43 -31.51
N ALA A 333 -9.75 9.57 -30.94
CA ALA A 333 -10.71 10.37 -30.18
C ALA A 333 -11.89 10.74 -31.07
N GLY A 334 -13.14 10.55 -30.61
CA GLY A 334 -14.36 10.72 -31.41
C GLY A 334 -14.76 9.50 -32.26
N GLY A 335 -13.91 8.46 -32.36
CA GLY A 335 -14.27 7.22 -33.09
C GLY A 335 -14.39 7.41 -34.60
N GLU A 336 -15.59 7.18 -35.13
CA GLU A 336 -15.87 7.32 -36.58
C GLU A 336 -15.90 8.78 -37.08
N GLU A 337 -16.10 9.74 -36.17
CA GLU A 337 -16.01 11.17 -36.42
C GLU A 337 -14.83 11.71 -35.61
N PRO A 338 -13.60 11.76 -36.18
CA PRO A 338 -12.40 12.11 -35.42
C PRO A 338 -12.48 13.51 -34.80
N LEU A 339 -12.22 13.61 -33.52
CA LEU A 339 -12.04 14.86 -32.82
C LEU A 339 -10.67 15.46 -33.18
N ARG A 340 -10.63 16.72 -33.52
CA ARG A 340 -9.42 17.41 -33.99
C ARG A 340 -9.01 18.48 -33.01
N LEU A 341 -7.72 18.62 -32.84
CA LEU A 341 -7.05 19.65 -32.05
C LEU A 341 -6.41 20.68 -32.97
N TYR A 342 -6.72 21.94 -32.80
CA TYR A 342 -5.96 23.01 -33.46
C TYR A 342 -4.71 23.32 -32.63
N LEU A 343 -3.54 23.08 -33.22
CA LEU A 343 -2.27 23.37 -32.61
C LEU A 343 -1.51 24.39 -33.45
N THR A 344 -0.92 25.37 -32.81
CA THR A 344 -0.01 26.32 -33.46
C THR A 344 1.37 25.69 -33.62
N LYS A 345 2.13 26.15 -34.66
CA LYS A 345 3.50 25.68 -34.85
C LYS A 345 4.34 25.91 -33.59
N GLY A 346 4.94 24.86 -33.07
CA GLY A 346 5.84 24.95 -31.90
C GLY A 346 5.68 23.77 -30.96
N VAL A 347 6.16 23.96 -29.75
CA VAL A 347 6.06 22.97 -28.68
C VAL A 347 4.76 23.18 -27.89
N HIS A 348 4.04 22.08 -27.63
CA HIS A 348 2.83 22.03 -26.81
C HIS A 348 2.96 20.96 -25.74
N ILE A 349 2.26 21.16 -24.63
CA ILE A 349 2.11 20.16 -23.57
C ILE A 349 0.73 19.52 -23.66
N LEU A 350 0.71 18.22 -23.96
CA LEU A 350 -0.48 17.41 -23.87
C LEU A 350 -0.54 16.77 -22.48
N THR A 351 -1.63 17.04 -21.74
CA THR A 351 -1.86 16.42 -20.42
C THR A 351 -2.94 15.36 -20.52
N LEU A 352 -2.64 14.14 -20.09
CA LEU A 352 -3.62 13.09 -19.88
C LEU A 352 -3.94 13.02 -18.40
N LYS A 353 -5.17 13.37 -18.04
CA LYS A 353 -5.70 13.26 -16.67
C LYS A 353 -6.62 12.04 -16.56
N VAL A 354 -6.46 11.25 -15.51
CA VAL A 354 -7.41 10.17 -15.15
C VAL A 354 -8.68 10.80 -14.62
N THR A 355 -9.83 10.48 -15.22
CA THR A 355 -11.13 11.06 -14.83
C THR A 355 -12.13 9.99 -14.40
N ALA A 356 -13.13 10.38 -13.61
CA ALA A 356 -14.29 9.55 -13.30
C ALA A 356 -15.15 9.33 -14.55
N GLY A 357 -15.15 10.27 -15.47
CA GLY A 357 -16.05 10.27 -16.62
C GLY A 357 -17.51 10.20 -16.19
N PRO A 358 -18.35 9.51 -16.96
CA PRO A 358 -19.77 9.36 -16.62
C PRO A 358 -20.02 8.37 -15.46
N LEU A 359 -18.98 7.84 -14.79
CA LEU A 359 -19.13 6.93 -13.66
C LEU A 359 -19.44 7.63 -12.33
N ASP A 360 -19.31 8.95 -12.29
CA ASP A 360 -19.53 9.75 -11.08
C ASP A 360 -20.93 9.58 -10.50
N GLY A 361 -21.96 9.77 -11.30
CA GLY A 361 -23.35 9.56 -10.89
C GLY A 361 -23.64 8.15 -10.35
N PRO A 362 -23.30 7.08 -11.11
CA PRO A 362 -23.38 5.69 -10.64
C PRO A 362 -22.61 5.43 -9.33
N TYR A 363 -21.44 6.04 -9.16
CA TYR A 363 -20.62 5.88 -7.95
C TYR A 363 -21.34 6.42 -6.72
N HIS A 364 -21.81 7.68 -6.74
CA HIS A 364 -22.49 8.31 -5.61
C HIS A 364 -23.79 7.60 -5.24
N ARG A 365 -24.60 7.19 -6.22
CA ARG A 365 -25.82 6.41 -5.97
C ARG A 365 -25.51 5.05 -5.35
N LEU A 366 -24.43 4.40 -5.78
CA LEU A 366 -23.99 3.12 -5.20
C LEU A 366 -23.54 3.31 -3.75
N LEU A 367 -22.83 4.40 -3.46
CA LEU A 367 -22.41 4.77 -2.11
C LEU A 367 -23.60 5.00 -1.18
N GLU A 368 -24.62 5.75 -1.63
CA GLU A 368 -25.87 5.98 -0.87
C GLU A 368 -26.60 4.66 -0.55
N VAL A 369 -26.71 3.76 -1.54
CA VAL A 369 -27.35 2.46 -1.33
C VAL A 369 -26.59 1.62 -0.31
N ILE A 370 -25.25 1.61 -0.37
CA ILE A 370 -24.41 0.89 0.61
C ILE A 370 -24.64 1.45 2.02
N GLY A 371 -24.69 2.78 2.16
CA GLY A 371 -24.95 3.46 3.42
C GLY A 371 -26.31 3.07 4.02
N ASP A 372 -27.39 3.19 3.24
CA ASP A 372 -28.78 2.84 3.70
C ASP A 372 -28.92 1.34 4.05
N ILE A 373 -28.27 0.45 3.30
CA ILE A 373 -28.21 -0.99 3.61
C ILE A 373 -27.50 -1.23 4.95
N ASN A 374 -26.34 -0.61 5.18
CA ASN A 374 -25.57 -0.79 6.40
C ASN A 374 -26.32 -0.25 7.63
N GLU A 375 -26.87 0.95 7.55
CA GLU A 375 -27.69 1.53 8.62
C GLU A 375 -28.89 0.62 8.97
N THR A 376 -29.61 0.18 7.94
CA THR A 376 -30.76 -0.74 8.11
C THR A 376 -30.30 -2.08 8.73
N GLY A 377 -29.17 -2.60 8.32
CA GLY A 377 -28.57 -3.80 8.88
C GLY A 377 -28.26 -3.68 10.38
N LEU A 378 -27.73 -2.54 10.82
CA LEU A 378 -27.48 -2.26 12.24
C LEU A 378 -28.78 -2.20 13.03
N LEU A 379 -29.83 -1.55 12.50
CA LEU A 379 -31.16 -1.50 13.12
C LEU A 379 -31.77 -2.90 13.26
N LEU A 380 -31.70 -3.72 12.20
CA LEU A 380 -32.18 -5.11 12.23
C LEU A 380 -31.38 -5.98 13.21
N SER A 381 -30.09 -5.73 13.37
CA SER A 381 -29.26 -6.40 14.37
C SER A 381 -29.71 -6.12 15.80
N ARG A 382 -30.16 -4.88 16.08
CA ARG A 382 -30.74 -4.51 17.36
C ARG A 382 -32.05 -5.25 17.61
N ILE A 383 -32.91 -5.41 16.58
CA ILE A 383 -34.17 -6.17 16.70
C ILE A 383 -33.87 -7.64 16.95
N ARG A 384 -32.89 -8.22 16.26
CA ARG A 384 -32.49 -9.62 16.46
C ARG A 384 -31.95 -9.87 17.85
N GLY A 385 -31.32 -8.89 18.45
CA GLY A 385 -30.54 -8.99 19.67
C GLY A 385 -29.14 -9.56 19.39
N ASN A 386 -28.16 -9.04 20.08
CA ASN A 386 -26.78 -9.50 19.93
C ASN A 386 -26.63 -10.90 20.54
N SER A 387 -26.40 -11.91 19.76
CA SER A 387 -25.85 -13.17 20.23
C SER A 387 -24.37 -12.96 20.45
N SER A 388 -23.98 -12.49 21.63
CA SER A 388 -22.61 -12.34 22.04
C SER A 388 -21.90 -13.69 21.98
N GLY A 389 -20.85 -13.75 21.20
CA GLY A 389 -19.87 -14.84 21.15
C GLY A 389 -20.18 -15.93 20.14
N SER A 390 -19.14 -16.21 19.36
CA SER A 390 -18.91 -17.39 18.51
C SER A 390 -20.16 -18.06 17.98
N SER A 391 -20.47 -17.89 16.69
CA SER A 391 -21.43 -18.75 15.94
C SER A 391 -22.63 -19.24 16.80
N ALA A 392 -23.10 -18.42 17.76
CA ALA A 392 -24.33 -18.67 18.49
C ALA A 392 -25.38 -18.81 17.40
N SER A 393 -25.84 -20.02 17.22
CA SER A 393 -26.86 -20.39 16.25
C SER A 393 -28.00 -19.41 16.40
N VAL A 394 -28.12 -18.54 15.37
CA VAL A 394 -29.31 -17.70 15.23
C VAL A 394 -30.47 -18.65 15.42
N ASP A 395 -31.38 -18.38 16.38
CA ASP A 395 -32.54 -19.21 16.56
C ASP A 395 -33.35 -19.20 15.27
N ALA A 396 -33.05 -20.16 14.40
CA ALA A 396 -33.66 -20.27 13.06
C ALA A 396 -35.18 -20.47 13.14
N ASN A 397 -35.70 -20.81 14.31
CA ASN A 397 -37.12 -21.04 14.57
C ASN A 397 -37.83 -19.80 15.10
N ARG A 398 -37.11 -18.80 15.56
CA ARG A 398 -37.69 -17.54 16.03
C ARG A 398 -38.13 -16.68 14.85
N THR A 399 -39.32 -16.18 14.90
CA THR A 399 -39.84 -15.17 13.99
C THR A 399 -40.01 -13.84 14.71
N TRP A 400 -39.71 -12.76 14.04
CA TRP A 400 -39.91 -11.40 14.55
C TRP A 400 -41.02 -10.73 13.76
N ASP A 401 -41.80 -9.92 14.41
CA ASP A 401 -42.68 -8.97 13.73
C ASP A 401 -41.91 -7.70 13.39
N VAL A 402 -41.04 -7.83 12.38
CA VAL A 402 -40.14 -6.74 11.93
C VAL A 402 -40.91 -5.51 11.51
N PHE A 403 -42.14 -5.69 10.99
CA PHE A 403 -42.98 -4.57 10.55
C PHE A 403 -43.46 -3.67 11.69
N GLN A 404 -43.46 -4.17 12.94
CA GLN A 404 -43.74 -3.34 14.09
C GLN A 404 -42.65 -2.29 14.35
N TYR A 405 -41.42 -2.59 13.99
CA TYR A 405 -40.24 -1.75 14.19
C TYR A 405 -39.80 -1.00 12.90
N MET A 406 -39.95 -1.66 11.76
CA MET A 406 -39.61 -1.16 10.44
C MET A 406 -40.72 -1.51 9.43
N PRO A 407 -41.81 -0.75 9.42
CA PRO A 407 -42.95 -1.05 8.54
C PRO A 407 -42.60 -0.95 7.06
N ASP A 408 -41.59 -0.15 6.71
CA ASP A 408 -41.09 0.17 5.36
C ASP A 408 -39.97 -0.76 4.86
N ILE A 409 -39.57 -1.82 5.60
CA ILE A 409 -38.40 -2.63 5.27
C ILE A 409 -38.47 -3.28 3.88
N LEU A 410 -39.65 -3.68 3.43
CA LEU A 410 -39.80 -4.26 2.09
C LEU A 410 -39.74 -3.17 0.99
N GLU A 411 -40.26 -1.99 1.27
CA GLU A 411 -40.18 -0.84 0.37
C GLU A 411 -38.73 -0.37 0.23
N ARG A 412 -37.95 -0.40 1.33
CA ARG A 412 -36.49 -0.15 1.29
C ARG A 412 -35.79 -1.20 0.42
N ALA A 413 -36.05 -2.48 0.66
CA ALA A 413 -35.44 -3.55 -0.13
C ALA A 413 -35.78 -3.44 -1.63
N GLU A 414 -37.03 -3.11 -1.99
CA GLU A 414 -37.43 -2.86 -3.37
C GLU A 414 -36.71 -1.67 -3.98
N ARG A 415 -36.55 -0.59 -3.22
CA ARG A 415 -35.82 0.60 -3.63
C ARG A 415 -34.35 0.28 -3.94
N TRP A 416 -33.65 -0.46 -3.05
CA TRP A 416 -32.26 -0.88 -3.26
C TRP A 416 -32.12 -1.78 -4.50
N ILE A 417 -33.04 -2.76 -4.69
CA ILE A 417 -33.05 -3.63 -5.84
C ILE A 417 -33.21 -2.82 -7.14
N ASN A 418 -34.15 -1.89 -7.17
CA ASN A 418 -34.41 -1.07 -8.34
C ASN A 418 -33.23 -0.15 -8.64
N GLU A 419 -32.65 0.49 -7.61
CA GLU A 419 -31.52 1.40 -7.78
C GLU A 419 -30.26 0.65 -8.23
N LEU A 420 -29.91 -0.46 -7.60
CA LEU A 420 -28.76 -1.29 -8.02
C LEU A 420 -28.95 -1.85 -9.45
N THR A 421 -30.19 -2.18 -9.84
CA THR A 421 -30.50 -2.64 -11.19
C THR A 421 -30.32 -1.49 -12.18
N ALA A 422 -30.82 -0.30 -11.85
CA ALA A 422 -30.69 0.89 -12.71
C ALA A 422 -29.20 1.28 -12.88
N ILE A 423 -28.40 1.25 -11.81
CA ILE A 423 -26.95 1.47 -11.88
C ILE A 423 -26.29 0.43 -12.80
N TYR A 424 -26.62 -0.86 -12.64
CA TYR A 424 -26.04 -1.90 -13.48
C TYR A 424 -26.40 -1.73 -14.96
N ASP A 425 -27.64 -1.39 -15.27
CA ASP A 425 -28.11 -1.16 -16.65
C ASP A 425 -27.45 0.07 -17.27
N GLU A 426 -27.31 1.18 -16.50
CA GLU A 426 -26.60 2.39 -16.93
C GLU A 426 -25.12 2.09 -17.22
N LEU A 427 -24.42 1.36 -16.33
CA LEU A 427 -23.05 0.91 -16.58
C LEU A 427 -22.94 0.03 -17.83
N GLY A 428 -23.99 -0.75 -18.13
CA GLY A 428 -24.12 -1.53 -19.34
C GLY A 428 -24.26 -0.67 -20.60
N GLU A 429 -25.07 0.36 -20.55
CA GLU A 429 -25.23 1.33 -21.64
C GLU A 429 -23.93 2.09 -21.93
N LEU A 430 -23.27 2.60 -20.89
CA LEU A 430 -21.98 3.28 -20.98
C LEU A 430 -20.88 2.39 -21.57
N SER A 431 -20.94 1.09 -21.31
CA SER A 431 -19.94 0.11 -21.76
C SER A 431 -20.29 -0.53 -23.12
N GLY A 432 -21.44 -0.24 -23.68
CA GLY A 432 -21.94 -0.85 -24.91
C GLY A 432 -22.23 -2.35 -24.79
N GLY A 433 -22.46 -2.85 -23.56
CA GLY A 433 -22.69 -4.28 -23.32
C GLY A 433 -22.83 -4.67 -21.85
N SER A 434 -22.53 -5.91 -21.51
CA SER A 434 -22.61 -6.39 -20.12
C SER A 434 -21.38 -5.90 -19.32
N PRO A 435 -21.54 -5.09 -18.25
CA PRO A 435 -20.44 -4.59 -17.44
C PRO A 435 -19.95 -5.69 -16.48
N SER A 436 -19.14 -6.62 -17.00
CA SER A 436 -18.65 -7.77 -16.22
C SER A 436 -17.83 -7.34 -15.00
N PHE A 437 -17.17 -6.18 -15.03
CA PHE A 437 -16.43 -5.59 -13.91
C PHE A 437 -17.35 -5.22 -12.75
N ALA A 438 -18.64 -4.98 -13.00
CA ALA A 438 -19.65 -4.66 -12.00
C ALA A 438 -20.62 -5.83 -11.74
N ALA A 439 -20.23 -7.07 -12.08
CA ALA A 439 -21.08 -8.26 -11.91
C ALA A 439 -21.53 -8.50 -10.47
N ASP A 440 -20.76 -8.03 -9.48
CA ASP A 440 -21.09 -8.11 -8.06
C ASP A 440 -22.39 -7.35 -7.71
N ILE A 441 -22.78 -6.30 -8.48
CA ILE A 441 -24.07 -5.63 -8.33
C ILE A 441 -25.24 -6.59 -8.58
N LYS A 442 -25.17 -7.44 -9.61
CA LYS A 442 -26.21 -8.46 -9.85
C LYS A 442 -26.32 -9.46 -8.72
N LEU A 443 -25.19 -9.86 -8.14
CA LEU A 443 -25.18 -10.76 -6.99
C LEU A 443 -25.78 -10.08 -5.76
N ALA A 444 -25.51 -8.77 -5.57
CA ALA A 444 -26.13 -7.97 -4.51
C ALA A 444 -27.64 -7.91 -4.68
N VAL A 445 -28.16 -7.63 -5.90
CA VAL A 445 -29.59 -7.66 -6.20
C VAL A 445 -30.21 -9.02 -5.88
N GLN A 446 -29.60 -10.14 -6.30
CA GLN A 446 -30.09 -11.46 -5.98
C GLN A 446 -30.14 -11.74 -4.47
N ASN A 447 -29.18 -11.26 -3.71
CA ASN A 447 -29.18 -11.37 -2.26
C ASN A 447 -30.29 -10.54 -1.61
N LEU A 448 -30.55 -9.33 -2.12
CA LEU A 448 -31.66 -8.50 -1.62
C LEU A 448 -33.03 -9.11 -1.98
N GLU A 449 -33.22 -9.67 -3.16
CA GLU A 449 -34.44 -10.43 -3.53
C GLU A 449 -34.66 -11.61 -2.58
N ARG A 450 -33.59 -12.38 -2.30
CA ARG A 450 -33.65 -13.47 -1.32
C ARG A 450 -33.90 -12.98 0.08
N PHE A 451 -33.32 -11.84 0.49
CA PHE A 451 -33.58 -11.21 1.77
C PHE A 451 -35.04 -10.83 1.91
N ALA A 452 -35.63 -10.15 0.94
CA ALA A 452 -37.03 -9.71 0.96
C ALA A 452 -38.05 -10.86 0.83
N SER A 453 -37.64 -12.01 0.24
CA SER A 453 -38.55 -13.14 -0.06
C SER A 453 -39.23 -13.77 1.18
N LYS A 454 -38.69 -13.58 2.36
CA LYS A 454 -39.21 -14.13 3.61
C LYS A 454 -39.27 -13.06 4.71
N PRO A 455 -40.27 -12.21 4.71
CA PRO A 455 -40.33 -11.03 5.57
C PRO A 455 -40.23 -11.33 7.07
N ARG A 456 -40.80 -12.47 7.54
CA ARG A 456 -40.75 -12.87 8.94
C ARG A 456 -39.38 -13.38 9.40
N GLU A 457 -38.50 -13.70 8.47
CA GLU A 457 -37.16 -14.22 8.75
C GLU A 457 -36.08 -13.12 8.53
N ILE A 458 -36.45 -11.88 8.18
CA ILE A 458 -35.52 -10.83 7.82
C ILE A 458 -34.37 -10.64 8.84
N PRO A 459 -34.61 -10.55 10.16
CA PRO A 459 -33.53 -10.41 11.13
C PRO A 459 -32.54 -11.59 11.17
N ASN A 460 -32.96 -12.78 10.70
CA ASN A 460 -32.09 -13.97 10.56
C ASN A 460 -31.30 -13.99 9.25
N ARG A 461 -31.50 -13.02 8.36
CA ARG A 461 -30.94 -13.01 7.00
C ARG A 461 -29.96 -11.88 6.77
N LEU A 462 -29.36 -11.35 7.85
CA LEU A 462 -28.38 -10.26 7.75
C LEU A 462 -27.16 -10.65 6.96
N ASN A 463 -26.83 -11.95 6.89
CA ASN A 463 -25.79 -12.46 6.01
C ASN A 463 -26.04 -12.23 4.52
N LEU A 464 -27.29 -11.98 4.10
CA LEU A 464 -27.64 -11.56 2.74
C LEU A 464 -27.58 -10.04 2.59
N LEU A 465 -27.80 -9.30 3.69
CA LEU A 465 -27.91 -7.84 3.67
C LEU A 465 -26.53 -7.17 3.81
N ASN A 466 -25.89 -7.28 4.97
CA ASN A 466 -24.62 -6.59 5.27
C ASN A 466 -23.64 -7.39 6.14
N ASP A 467 -24.02 -8.57 6.63
CA ASP A 467 -23.18 -9.39 7.52
C ASP A 467 -22.40 -10.44 6.70
N GLY A 468 -21.09 -10.23 6.52
CA GLY A 468 -20.20 -11.15 5.82
C GLY A 468 -19.83 -10.75 4.39
N SER A 469 -18.74 -11.33 3.89
CA SER A 469 -18.06 -10.94 2.64
C SER A 469 -18.86 -11.13 1.34
N ASN A 470 -19.97 -11.87 1.38
CA ASN A 470 -20.86 -12.07 0.24
C ASN A 470 -22.25 -11.45 0.46
N SER A 471 -22.41 -10.55 1.41
CA SER A 471 -23.63 -9.78 1.62
C SER A 471 -23.84 -8.75 0.51
N ALA A 472 -25.06 -8.23 0.37
CA ALA A 472 -25.38 -7.23 -0.66
C ALA A 472 -24.53 -5.96 -0.51
N ALA A 473 -24.35 -5.46 0.72
CA ALA A 473 -23.49 -4.29 0.96
C ALA A 473 -22.03 -4.54 0.56
N GLN A 474 -21.47 -5.71 0.92
CA GLN A 474 -20.07 -6.01 0.56
C GLN A 474 -19.86 -6.25 -0.94
N LEU A 475 -20.82 -6.84 -1.62
CA LEU A 475 -20.80 -7.00 -3.08
C LEU A 475 -20.91 -5.64 -3.80
N ALA A 476 -21.82 -4.78 -3.33
CA ALA A 476 -21.94 -3.42 -3.84
C ALA A 476 -20.64 -2.61 -3.60
N ALA A 477 -20.02 -2.75 -2.43
CA ALA A 477 -18.76 -2.09 -2.10
C ALA A 477 -17.56 -2.59 -2.95
N LYS A 478 -17.54 -3.88 -3.34
CA LYS A 478 -16.55 -4.36 -4.33
C LYS A 478 -16.77 -3.75 -5.72
N ALA A 479 -18.04 -3.62 -6.14
CA ALA A 479 -18.35 -2.94 -7.39
C ALA A 479 -17.91 -1.46 -7.34
N LEU A 480 -18.13 -0.77 -6.21
CA LEU A 480 -17.67 0.59 -5.97
C LEU A 480 -16.14 0.72 -6.18
N SER A 481 -15.36 -0.17 -5.58
CA SER A 481 -13.89 -0.20 -5.78
C SER A 481 -13.52 -0.44 -7.25
N SER A 482 -14.28 -1.25 -7.98
CA SER A 482 -14.06 -1.49 -9.41
C SER A 482 -14.39 -0.27 -10.30
N LEU A 483 -15.28 0.62 -9.85
CA LEU A 483 -15.53 1.91 -10.50
C LEU A 483 -14.37 2.89 -10.27
N TYR A 484 -13.77 2.84 -9.08
CA TYR A 484 -12.68 3.73 -8.70
C TYR A 484 -11.42 3.53 -9.56
N ASP A 485 -11.04 2.31 -9.85
CA ASP A 485 -9.85 1.98 -10.63
C ASP A 485 -10.04 2.25 -12.14
N GLN A 486 -9.26 3.18 -12.69
CA GLN A 486 -9.27 3.57 -14.11
C GLN A 486 -7.99 3.10 -14.83
N ASN A 487 -7.66 1.81 -14.73
CA ASN A 487 -6.44 1.21 -15.27
C ASN A 487 -6.27 1.46 -16.77
N LEU A 488 -5.08 1.89 -17.20
CA LEU A 488 -4.72 2.08 -18.60
C LEU A 488 -3.20 2.02 -18.78
N SER A 489 -2.73 1.19 -19.71
CA SER A 489 -1.36 1.20 -20.22
C SER A 489 -1.35 1.88 -21.59
N LEU A 490 -0.51 2.88 -21.76
CA LEU A 490 -0.36 3.65 -22.99
C LEU A 490 0.97 3.33 -23.64
N ASP A 491 0.95 2.89 -24.90
CA ASP A 491 2.13 2.68 -25.75
C ASP A 491 2.50 3.95 -26.53
N CYS A 492 1.52 4.54 -27.25
CA CYS A 492 1.77 5.74 -28.02
C CYS A 492 0.57 6.68 -28.05
N ILE A 493 0.87 7.99 -28.20
CA ILE A 493 -0.07 9.03 -28.62
C ILE A 493 0.30 9.41 -30.05
N TYR A 494 -0.70 9.56 -30.93
CA TYR A 494 -0.50 9.95 -32.33
C TYR A 494 -1.22 11.26 -32.62
N LEU A 495 -0.49 12.22 -33.21
CA LEU A 495 -1.08 13.37 -33.89
C LEU A 495 -0.92 13.17 -35.41
N HIS A 496 -2.03 13.24 -36.15
CA HIS A 496 -2.01 12.82 -37.56
C HIS A 496 -3.08 13.50 -38.41
N ALA A 497 -2.95 13.36 -39.72
CA ALA A 497 -3.97 13.76 -40.69
C ALA A 497 -5.19 12.81 -40.58
N GLU A 498 -6.38 13.29 -40.93
CA GLU A 498 -7.63 12.50 -40.85
C GLU A 498 -7.56 11.19 -41.65
N ASP A 499 -6.89 11.20 -42.80
CA ASP A 499 -6.74 10.06 -43.71
C ASP A 499 -5.48 9.21 -43.50
N ALA A 500 -4.72 9.50 -42.44
CA ALA A 500 -3.47 8.80 -42.17
C ALA A 500 -3.70 7.35 -41.71
N GLU A 501 -2.91 6.41 -42.24
CA GLU A 501 -2.88 5.04 -41.75
C GLU A 501 -2.02 4.95 -40.48
N LEU A 502 -2.62 4.62 -39.34
CA LEU A 502 -1.93 4.42 -38.08
C LEU A 502 -1.19 3.07 -38.05
N PRO A 503 -0.06 2.99 -37.32
CA PRO A 503 0.63 1.72 -37.08
C PRO A 503 -0.32 0.66 -36.50
N SER A 504 -0.17 -0.60 -37.00
CA SER A 504 -1.02 -1.70 -36.53
C SER A 504 -0.82 -1.96 -35.02
N PRO A 505 -1.89 -2.06 -34.21
CA PRO A 505 -1.79 -2.35 -32.79
C PRO A 505 -1.34 -3.79 -32.49
N SER A 506 -1.27 -4.66 -33.50
CA SER A 506 -0.86 -6.06 -33.35
C SER A 506 0.29 -6.40 -34.30
N ALA A 507 1.23 -7.20 -33.80
CA ALA A 507 2.34 -7.73 -34.61
C ALA A 507 1.83 -8.77 -35.61
N ASN A 508 2.41 -8.79 -36.81
CA ASN A 508 2.12 -9.87 -37.77
C ASN A 508 2.80 -11.18 -37.30
N LEU A 509 2.25 -12.32 -37.76
CA LEU A 509 2.71 -13.65 -37.35
C LEU A 509 4.21 -13.89 -37.61
N PHE A 510 4.80 -13.29 -38.65
CA PHE A 510 6.19 -13.47 -38.99
C PHE A 510 7.10 -12.75 -37.98
N LYS A 511 6.77 -11.50 -37.57
CA LYS A 511 7.51 -10.78 -36.54
C LYS A 511 7.44 -11.51 -35.20
N SER A 512 6.28 -12.04 -34.82
CA SER A 512 6.10 -12.80 -33.58
C SER A 512 6.88 -14.12 -33.58
N MET A 513 6.94 -14.82 -34.70
CA MET A 513 7.73 -16.06 -34.85
C MET A 513 9.24 -15.78 -34.81
N ASP A 514 9.70 -14.73 -35.46
CA ASP A 514 11.12 -14.32 -35.46
C ASP A 514 11.56 -13.94 -34.04
N ALA A 515 10.77 -13.12 -33.34
CA ALA A 515 11.04 -12.74 -31.96
C ALA A 515 11.06 -13.94 -31.00
N SER A 516 10.08 -14.83 -31.11
CA SER A 516 10.03 -16.06 -30.28
C SER A 516 11.24 -16.98 -30.53
N LEU A 517 11.70 -17.05 -31.77
CA LEU A 517 12.87 -17.83 -32.11
C LEU A 517 14.16 -17.21 -31.54
N LYS A 518 14.29 -15.89 -31.63
CA LYS A 518 15.42 -15.15 -31.05
C LYS A 518 15.44 -15.28 -29.52
N GLN A 519 14.31 -15.14 -28.83
CA GLN A 519 14.20 -15.38 -27.40
C GLN A 519 14.57 -16.81 -27.00
N PHE A 520 14.08 -17.80 -27.76
CA PHE A 520 14.44 -19.21 -27.54
C PHE A 520 15.94 -19.45 -27.67
N LEU A 521 16.58 -18.89 -28.67
CA LEU A 521 18.04 -19.01 -28.83
C LEU A 521 18.81 -18.30 -27.74
N TYR A 522 18.35 -17.12 -27.33
CA TYR A 522 18.96 -16.33 -26.25
C TYR A 522 18.89 -17.04 -24.89
N SER A 523 17.83 -17.83 -24.66
CA SER A 523 17.70 -18.62 -23.43
C SER A 523 18.83 -19.65 -23.23
N PHE A 524 19.59 -19.96 -24.25
CA PHE A 524 20.80 -20.82 -24.20
C PHE A 524 22.11 -20.01 -24.06
N SER A 525 22.05 -18.70 -23.96
CA SER A 525 23.22 -17.88 -23.79
C SER A 525 23.91 -18.15 -22.44
N PRO A 526 25.25 -18.05 -22.36
CA PRO A 526 25.98 -18.21 -21.11
C PRO A 526 25.52 -17.25 -20.01
N ILE A 527 25.12 -16.04 -20.38
CA ILE A 527 24.62 -14.98 -19.47
C ILE A 527 23.40 -15.46 -18.68
N MET A 528 22.47 -16.17 -19.33
CA MET A 528 21.29 -16.71 -18.66
C MET A 528 21.61 -17.93 -17.78
N ASN A 529 22.62 -18.69 -18.13
CA ASN A 529 23.04 -19.88 -17.39
C ASN A 529 23.93 -19.55 -16.17
N GLU A 530 24.57 -18.39 -16.15
CA GLU A 530 25.33 -17.92 -14.98
C GLU A 530 24.44 -17.53 -13.81
N VAL A 531 23.14 -17.34 -14.04
CA VAL A 531 22.15 -16.94 -13.01
C VAL A 531 21.93 -18.03 -11.95
N GLU A 532 21.98 -19.30 -12.33
CA GLU A 532 21.81 -20.42 -11.39
C GLU A 532 23.12 -20.88 -10.74
N SER A 533 24.27 -20.54 -11.35
CA SER A 533 25.57 -20.98 -10.86
C SER A 533 26.38 -19.93 -10.12
N SER A 534 25.97 -18.67 -10.13
CA SER A 534 26.68 -17.57 -9.43
C SER A 534 26.43 -17.52 -7.91
N THR A 535 25.84 -18.56 -7.34
CA THR A 535 25.75 -18.77 -5.88
C THR A 535 27.10 -19.10 -5.24
N SER A 536 28.19 -19.09 -5.99
CA SER A 536 29.54 -19.46 -5.49
C SER A 536 30.65 -18.59 -6.08
N GLY A 537 30.40 -17.32 -6.36
CA GLY A 537 31.50 -16.37 -6.56
C GLY A 537 32.19 -16.11 -5.22
N SER A 538 33.40 -16.65 -5.05
CA SER A 538 34.22 -16.42 -3.86
C SER A 538 34.40 -14.91 -3.64
N GLY A 539 33.67 -14.32 -2.69
CA GLY A 539 33.88 -12.95 -2.25
C GLY A 539 32.65 -12.03 -2.23
N ALA A 540 31.44 -12.54 -2.48
CA ALA A 540 30.20 -11.77 -2.29
C ALA A 540 29.49 -12.21 -1.00
N LEU A 541 29.01 -11.23 -0.24
CA LEU A 541 28.15 -11.45 0.94
C LEU A 541 26.81 -12.05 0.50
N THR A 542 26.41 -13.18 1.04
CA THR A 542 25.16 -13.87 0.68
C THR A 542 24.06 -13.55 1.67
N VAL A 543 22.95 -13.01 1.18
CA VAL A 543 21.82 -12.55 2.01
C VAL A 543 20.52 -13.21 1.54
N TRP A 544 19.87 -13.94 2.44
CA TRP A 544 18.53 -14.47 2.19
C TRP A 544 17.46 -13.55 2.74
N VAL A 545 16.43 -13.24 1.93
CA VAL A 545 15.40 -12.26 2.27
C VAL A 545 14.02 -12.90 2.24
N ASN A 546 13.31 -12.82 3.35
CA ASN A 546 11.95 -13.32 3.52
C ASN A 546 10.91 -12.25 3.15
N LYS A 547 10.97 -11.76 1.93
CA LYS A 547 10.06 -10.75 1.37
C LYS A 547 9.73 -11.09 -0.08
N SER A 548 8.70 -10.46 -0.65
CA SER A 548 8.35 -10.64 -2.06
C SER A 548 9.40 -10.02 -3.01
N THR A 549 9.31 -10.38 -4.28
CA THR A 549 10.28 -9.97 -5.32
C THR A 549 10.48 -8.46 -5.37
N GLN A 550 9.41 -7.67 -5.25
CA GLN A 550 9.46 -6.21 -5.32
C GLN A 550 10.36 -5.61 -4.24
N TYR A 551 10.22 -6.08 -3.00
CA TYR A 551 11.06 -5.68 -1.87
C TYR A 551 12.53 -6.03 -2.10
N VAL A 552 12.80 -7.23 -2.62
CA VAL A 552 14.18 -7.70 -2.85
C VAL A 552 14.83 -6.97 -4.03
N GLU A 553 14.08 -6.63 -5.07
CA GLU A 553 14.60 -5.87 -6.21
C GLU A 553 14.96 -4.44 -5.81
N THR A 554 14.12 -3.77 -5.02
CA THR A 554 14.43 -2.43 -4.50
C THR A 554 15.66 -2.48 -3.59
N LEU A 555 15.75 -3.48 -2.68
CA LEU A 555 16.93 -3.66 -1.83
C LEU A 555 18.20 -3.91 -2.66
N ARG A 556 18.12 -4.74 -3.71
CA ARG A 556 19.25 -5.03 -4.59
C ARG A 556 19.75 -3.79 -5.31
N GLN A 557 18.82 -3.00 -5.85
CA GLN A 557 19.15 -1.75 -6.52
C GLN A 557 19.83 -0.78 -5.56
N LEU A 558 19.20 -0.50 -4.42
CA LEU A 558 19.74 0.41 -3.41
C LEU A 558 21.12 -0.03 -2.90
N THR A 559 21.32 -1.35 -2.69
CA THR A 559 22.62 -1.90 -2.30
C THR A 559 23.68 -1.66 -3.36
N ALA A 560 23.34 -1.83 -4.64
CA ALA A 560 24.28 -1.64 -5.75
C ALA A 560 24.64 -0.16 -5.92
N GLU A 561 23.68 0.74 -5.77
CA GLU A 561 23.85 2.19 -5.96
C GLU A 561 24.61 2.85 -4.82
N ASP A 562 24.38 2.42 -3.58
CA ASP A 562 24.92 3.07 -2.39
C ASP A 562 25.98 2.20 -1.67
N PHE A 563 25.56 1.08 -1.07
CA PHE A 563 26.45 0.27 -0.23
C PHE A 563 27.68 -0.25 -0.98
N THR A 564 27.45 -0.89 -2.12
CA THR A 564 28.55 -1.48 -2.91
C THR A 564 29.50 -0.42 -3.45
N GLN A 565 28.99 0.75 -3.85
CA GLN A 565 29.84 1.85 -4.32
C GLN A 565 30.69 2.45 -3.19
N LYS A 566 30.13 2.57 -1.98
CA LYS A 566 30.84 3.16 -0.82
C LYS A 566 31.88 2.20 -0.23
N THR A 567 31.56 0.91 -0.14
CA THR A 567 32.36 -0.07 0.59
C THR A 567 33.19 -1.00 -0.30
N GLY A 568 32.79 -1.18 -1.55
CA GLY A 568 33.38 -2.17 -2.45
C GLY A 568 32.93 -3.63 -2.16
N ILE A 569 32.03 -3.82 -1.19
CA ILE A 569 31.50 -5.13 -0.82
C ILE A 569 30.35 -5.50 -1.76
N ASN A 570 30.51 -6.61 -2.47
CA ASN A 570 29.43 -7.14 -3.32
C ASN A 570 28.45 -7.95 -2.48
N VAL A 571 27.15 -7.79 -2.74
CA VAL A 571 26.08 -8.51 -2.02
C VAL A 571 25.24 -9.30 -3.01
N SER A 572 24.95 -10.56 -2.68
CA SER A 572 24.10 -11.47 -3.45
C SER A 572 22.82 -11.79 -2.70
N PHE A 573 21.68 -11.40 -3.24
CA PHE A 573 20.37 -11.62 -2.61
C PHE A 573 19.66 -12.82 -3.20
N SER A 574 19.06 -13.64 -2.31
CA SER A 574 18.15 -14.73 -2.68
C SER A 574 16.84 -14.62 -1.92
N ILE A 575 15.72 -14.78 -2.63
CA ILE A 575 14.40 -14.81 -2.00
C ILE A 575 14.26 -16.10 -1.21
N MET A 576 13.87 -16.00 0.05
CA MET A 576 13.61 -17.13 0.93
C MET A 576 12.09 -17.33 1.08
N PRO A 577 11.53 -18.37 0.49
CA PRO A 577 10.07 -18.57 0.51
C PRO A 577 9.53 -19.07 1.85
N ASP A 578 10.36 -19.68 2.71
CA ASP A 578 10.00 -20.21 4.03
C ASP A 578 11.24 -20.26 4.93
N GLU A 579 11.13 -19.73 6.13
CA GLU A 579 12.19 -19.72 7.15
C GLU A 579 12.67 -21.12 7.57
N LYS A 580 11.85 -22.16 7.41
CA LYS A 580 12.23 -23.56 7.65
C LYS A 580 13.40 -24.00 6.77
N ARG A 581 13.59 -23.35 5.63
CA ARG A 581 14.71 -23.61 4.72
C ARG A 581 16.06 -23.34 5.39
N ILE A 582 16.15 -22.38 6.30
CA ILE A 582 17.37 -22.08 7.07
C ILE A 582 17.83 -23.29 7.88
N THR A 583 16.89 -23.93 8.59
CA THR A 583 17.21 -25.13 9.38
C THR A 583 17.72 -26.30 8.51
N MET A 584 17.15 -26.43 7.31
CA MET A 584 17.61 -27.45 6.34
C MET A 584 19.00 -27.10 5.79
N ALA A 585 19.22 -25.85 5.41
CA ALA A 585 20.51 -25.37 4.90
C ALA A 585 21.62 -25.52 5.94
N ASN A 586 21.34 -25.28 7.22
CA ASN A 586 22.31 -25.49 8.29
C ASN A 586 22.76 -26.94 8.40
N SER A 587 21.87 -27.90 8.16
CA SER A 587 22.21 -29.33 8.22
C SER A 587 23.13 -29.78 7.07
N THR A 588 23.16 -29.02 5.96
CA THR A 588 23.99 -29.25 4.78
C THR A 588 25.24 -28.36 4.74
N GLY A 589 25.32 -27.37 5.63
CA GLY A 589 26.42 -26.41 5.66
C GLY A 589 26.29 -25.28 4.60
N ASP A 590 25.12 -25.13 3.99
CA ASP A 590 24.83 -24.16 2.92
C ASP A 590 24.04 -22.94 3.42
N THR A 591 24.24 -22.51 4.68
CA THR A 591 23.61 -21.28 5.21
C THR A 591 24.18 -20.04 4.53
N PRO A 592 23.37 -18.99 4.31
CA PRO A 592 23.88 -17.69 3.86
C PRO A 592 24.72 -17.03 4.96
N ASP A 593 25.34 -15.89 4.66
CA ASP A 593 26.02 -15.06 5.66
C ASP A 593 25.02 -14.31 6.53
N MET A 594 23.89 -13.87 5.94
CA MET A 594 22.84 -13.13 6.62
C MET A 594 21.46 -13.58 6.20
N ALA A 595 20.45 -13.27 7.04
CA ALA A 595 19.04 -13.37 6.69
C ALA A 595 18.28 -12.13 7.15
N LEU A 596 17.35 -11.62 6.30
CA LEU A 596 16.48 -10.47 6.54
C LEU A 596 15.01 -10.88 6.55
N GLY A 597 14.19 -10.16 7.29
CA GLY A 597 12.74 -10.39 7.37
C GLY A 597 12.36 -11.63 8.18
N LEU A 598 13.18 -12.04 9.12
CA LEU A 598 12.88 -13.19 9.98
C LEU A 598 11.85 -12.83 11.06
N SER A 599 10.96 -13.76 11.38
CA SER A 599 10.05 -13.64 12.51
C SER A 599 10.82 -13.43 13.82
N TYR A 600 10.31 -12.57 14.71
CA TYR A 600 10.95 -12.10 15.94
C TYR A 600 11.51 -13.22 16.84
N TYR A 601 10.88 -14.39 16.88
CA TYR A 601 11.30 -15.51 17.73
C TYR A 601 12.39 -16.40 17.14
N ARG A 602 12.70 -16.28 15.84
CA ARG A 602 13.66 -17.13 15.16
C ARG A 602 15.10 -16.94 15.59
N PRO A 603 15.61 -15.72 15.78
CA PRO A 603 16.99 -15.52 16.19
C PRO A 603 17.36 -16.25 17.48
N ALA A 604 16.50 -16.17 18.51
CA ALA A 604 16.72 -16.89 19.76
C ALA A 604 16.72 -18.43 19.57
N GLU A 605 15.78 -18.96 18.75
CA GLU A 605 15.79 -20.39 18.41
C GLU A 605 17.06 -20.83 17.67
N PHE A 606 17.58 -19.99 16.79
CA PHE A 606 18.83 -20.26 16.06
C PHE A 606 20.06 -20.10 16.97
N ALA A 607 20.03 -19.13 17.87
CA ALA A 607 21.07 -18.96 18.90
C ALA A 607 21.20 -20.19 19.80
N MET A 608 20.09 -20.74 20.29
CA MET A 608 20.05 -21.99 21.07
C MET A 608 20.69 -23.18 20.34
N ARG A 609 20.77 -23.13 19.02
CA ARG A 609 21.39 -24.16 18.17
C ARG A 609 22.79 -23.78 17.69
N GLY A 610 23.34 -22.66 18.15
CA GLY A 610 24.65 -22.16 17.76
C GLY A 610 24.74 -21.70 16.30
N MET A 611 23.60 -21.33 15.68
CA MET A 611 23.52 -20.92 14.28
C MET A 611 23.65 -19.41 14.09
N ALA A 612 23.27 -18.61 15.07
CA ALA A 612 23.29 -17.14 15.01
C ALA A 612 24.57 -16.58 15.62
N LEU A 613 25.10 -15.50 15.04
CA LEU A 613 26.23 -14.76 15.55
C LEU A 613 25.77 -13.85 16.69
N ASN A 614 26.51 -13.81 17.81
CA ASN A 614 26.24 -12.88 18.89
C ASN A 614 26.70 -11.48 18.49
N LEU A 615 25.78 -10.54 18.33
CA LEU A 615 26.08 -9.16 17.93
C LEU A 615 26.84 -8.38 19.00
N LEU A 616 26.86 -8.85 20.27
CA LEU A 616 27.69 -8.26 21.33
C LEU A 616 29.18 -8.58 21.14
N GLU A 617 29.57 -9.39 20.14
CA GLU A 617 30.97 -9.49 19.71
C GLU A 617 31.50 -8.20 19.10
N PHE A 618 30.62 -7.28 18.67
CA PHE A 618 30.95 -5.96 18.16
C PHE A 618 30.78 -4.90 19.27
N ASP A 619 31.87 -4.30 19.67
CA ASP A 619 31.91 -3.38 20.83
C ASP A 619 30.99 -2.18 20.69
N ASP A 620 30.68 -1.74 19.46
CA ASP A 620 29.86 -0.57 19.17
C ASP A 620 28.36 -0.88 18.98
N PHE A 621 27.94 -2.16 18.99
CA PHE A 621 26.58 -2.55 18.63
C PHE A 621 25.49 -1.87 19.48
N ILE A 622 25.59 -1.96 20.79
CA ILE A 622 24.59 -1.37 21.70
C ILE A 622 24.59 0.16 21.65
N ASP A 623 25.78 0.78 21.59
CA ASP A 623 25.90 2.24 21.47
C ASP A 623 25.31 2.76 20.17
N TRP A 624 25.47 2.02 19.07
CA TRP A 624 24.87 2.32 17.78
C TRP A 624 23.35 2.12 17.84
N TYR A 625 22.88 0.95 18.26
CA TYR A 625 21.49 0.58 18.26
C TYR A 625 20.61 1.49 19.13
N SER A 626 21.08 1.82 20.33
CA SER A 626 20.34 2.65 21.29
C SER A 626 20.09 4.11 20.87
N LYS A 627 20.69 4.55 19.77
CA LYS A 627 20.51 5.93 19.26
C LYS A 627 19.24 6.09 18.44
N GLU A 628 18.86 5.05 17.70
CA GLU A 628 17.79 5.13 16.69
C GLU A 628 16.69 4.08 16.91
N PHE A 629 16.94 3.08 17.79
CA PHE A 629 16.02 1.97 18.05
C PHE A 629 15.64 1.89 19.53
N ASN A 630 14.46 1.33 19.79
CA ASN A 630 14.08 0.96 21.14
C ASN A 630 14.82 -0.33 21.57
N LEU A 631 15.55 -0.31 22.67
CA LEU A 631 16.27 -1.49 23.17
C LEU A 631 15.34 -2.65 23.55
N GLU A 632 14.10 -2.38 23.94
CA GLU A 632 13.09 -3.41 24.19
C GLU A 632 12.83 -4.31 22.96
N SER A 633 13.03 -3.81 21.74
CA SER A 633 12.91 -4.61 20.53
C SER A 633 13.92 -5.76 20.45
N LEU A 634 15.01 -5.71 21.20
CA LEU A 634 16.02 -6.77 21.29
C LEU A 634 15.59 -7.96 22.19
N ALA A 635 14.57 -7.78 23.02
CA ALA A 635 14.16 -8.80 24.00
C ALA A 635 13.84 -10.18 23.39
N PRO A 636 13.09 -10.31 22.28
CA PRO A 636 12.82 -11.60 21.69
C PRO A 636 14.02 -12.23 20.95
N MET A 637 15.10 -11.47 20.73
CA MET A 637 16.32 -11.89 20.03
C MET A 637 17.45 -12.22 20.98
N ALA A 638 17.21 -12.05 22.29
CA ALA A 638 18.16 -12.34 23.34
C ALA A 638 18.14 -13.81 23.74
N TYR A 639 19.31 -14.37 24.01
CA TYR A 639 19.47 -15.70 24.58
C TYR A 639 20.75 -15.75 25.39
N GLU A 640 20.69 -16.26 26.65
CA GLU A 640 21.78 -16.21 27.60
C GLU A 640 22.31 -14.76 27.76
N ASP A 641 23.62 -14.56 27.61
CA ASP A 641 24.27 -13.25 27.71
C ASP A 641 24.51 -12.60 26.32
N GLY A 642 23.73 -12.98 25.30
CA GLY A 642 23.92 -12.53 23.91
C GLY A 642 22.69 -11.96 23.25
N ILE A 643 22.91 -11.14 22.23
CA ILE A 643 21.91 -10.59 21.30
C ILE A 643 22.23 -11.13 19.91
N TYR A 644 21.25 -11.71 19.21
CA TYR A 644 21.48 -12.51 18.02
C TYR A 644 20.84 -11.99 16.73
N ALA A 645 20.18 -10.84 16.80
CA ALA A 645 19.66 -10.11 15.65
C ALA A 645 19.39 -8.66 16.02
N ALA A 646 19.08 -7.85 15.02
CA ALA A 646 18.57 -6.48 15.14
C ALA A 646 17.17 -6.39 14.55
N ALA A 647 16.32 -5.51 15.07
CA ALA A 647 14.99 -5.27 14.53
C ALA A 647 15.10 -4.57 13.16
N GLU A 648 14.37 -5.06 12.17
CA GLU A 648 14.30 -4.52 10.81
C GLU A 648 13.02 -3.70 10.61
N THR A 649 11.87 -4.32 10.85
CA THR A 649 10.58 -3.64 10.87
C THR A 649 9.87 -3.91 12.18
N GLN A 650 8.99 -3.01 12.56
CA GLN A 650 8.06 -3.25 13.66
C GLN A 650 6.66 -2.81 13.28
N ASP A 651 5.67 -3.56 13.74
CA ASP A 651 4.27 -3.21 13.60
C ASP A 651 3.82 -2.32 14.77
N TYR A 652 2.62 -1.86 14.75
CA TYR A 652 1.97 -1.16 15.84
C TYR A 652 0.59 -1.73 16.08
N TYR A 653 0.16 -1.73 17.35
CA TYR A 653 -1.20 -2.03 17.74
C TYR A 653 -1.80 -0.80 18.39
N VAL A 654 -2.69 -0.14 17.67
CA VAL A 654 -3.38 1.09 18.11
C VAL A 654 -4.88 0.89 18.06
N LEU A 655 -5.61 1.76 18.70
CA LEU A 655 -7.07 1.78 18.68
C LEU A 655 -7.56 2.40 17.37
N PHE A 656 -8.36 1.69 16.60
CA PHE A 656 -9.11 2.18 15.44
C PHE A 656 -10.53 2.46 15.86
N TYR A 657 -11.12 3.58 15.44
CA TYR A 657 -12.49 3.91 15.79
C TYR A 657 -13.22 4.68 14.68
N ARG A 658 -14.53 4.45 14.60
CA ARG A 658 -15.46 5.14 13.70
C ARG A 658 -15.98 6.39 14.40
N LYS A 659 -15.55 7.58 13.96
CA LYS A 659 -15.94 8.88 14.51
C LYS A 659 -17.45 9.06 14.45
N ASP A 660 -18.03 8.86 13.28
CA ASP A 660 -19.47 8.98 13.00
C ASP A 660 -20.34 8.09 13.93
N ILE A 661 -19.89 6.86 14.18
CA ILE A 661 -20.65 5.92 15.03
C ILE A 661 -20.50 6.28 16.50
N LEU A 662 -19.28 6.57 16.98
CA LEU A 662 -19.06 6.95 18.38
C LEU A 662 -19.85 8.22 18.72
N ASP A 663 -19.80 9.24 17.87
CA ASP A 663 -20.55 10.49 18.02
C ASP A 663 -22.06 10.23 18.08
N SER A 664 -22.58 9.39 17.19
CA SER A 664 -24.01 9.02 17.17
C SER A 664 -24.47 8.31 18.44
N LEU A 665 -23.54 7.58 19.10
CA LEU A 665 -23.81 6.87 20.36
C LEU A 665 -23.49 7.70 21.60
N GLY A 666 -22.91 8.88 21.45
CA GLY A 666 -22.43 9.72 22.54
C GLY A 666 -21.31 9.07 23.35
N LEU A 667 -20.44 8.30 22.68
CA LEU A 667 -19.29 7.62 23.29
C LEU A 667 -18.01 8.40 23.01
N SER A 668 -17.16 8.50 24.00
CA SER A 668 -15.80 9.02 23.86
C SER A 668 -14.81 7.90 23.52
N VAL A 669 -13.68 8.25 22.91
CA VAL A 669 -12.56 7.34 22.68
C VAL A 669 -12.01 6.85 24.03
N PRO A 670 -11.93 5.54 24.29
CA PRO A 670 -11.49 5.02 25.59
C PRO A 670 -9.97 5.13 25.76
N GLU A 671 -9.53 5.57 26.92
CA GLU A 671 -8.12 5.61 27.30
C GLU A 671 -7.68 4.37 28.09
N THR A 672 -8.62 3.77 28.80
CA THR A 672 -8.34 2.64 29.70
C THR A 672 -9.26 1.44 29.40
N TRP A 673 -8.88 0.25 29.86
CA TRP A 673 -9.76 -0.92 29.82
C TRP A 673 -11.04 -0.73 30.66
N GLU A 674 -11.00 0.10 31.71
CA GLU A 674 -12.19 0.46 32.47
C GLU A 674 -13.18 1.29 31.59
N ASP A 675 -12.67 2.20 30.76
CA ASP A 675 -13.51 2.94 29.81
C ASP A 675 -14.10 1.99 28.76
N VAL A 676 -13.32 1.02 28.26
CA VAL A 676 -13.82 -0.02 27.36
C VAL A 676 -14.94 -0.82 28.04
N LYS A 677 -14.76 -1.26 29.28
CA LYS A 677 -15.80 -1.96 30.06
C LYS A 677 -17.05 -1.10 30.25
N ALA A 678 -16.90 0.20 30.47
CA ALA A 678 -18.01 1.15 30.61
C ALA A 678 -18.79 1.37 29.30
N MET A 679 -18.12 1.35 28.14
CA MET A 679 -18.80 1.51 26.84
C MET A 679 -19.47 0.24 26.31
N MET A 680 -19.03 -0.94 26.75
CA MET A 680 -19.57 -2.24 26.27
C MET A 680 -21.09 -2.36 26.36
N PRO A 681 -21.79 -1.95 27.47
CA PRO A 681 -23.25 -2.00 27.50
C PRO A 681 -23.91 -1.20 26.40
N THR A 682 -23.37 -0.02 26.04
CA THR A 682 -23.90 0.81 24.95
C THR A 682 -23.65 0.15 23.59
N LEU A 683 -22.46 -0.37 23.35
CA LEU A 683 -22.17 -1.11 22.13
C LEU A 683 -23.08 -2.33 21.97
N LEU A 684 -23.17 -3.16 23.00
CA LEU A 684 -23.98 -4.38 22.98
C LEU A 684 -25.48 -4.10 22.79
N SER A 685 -26.00 -3.05 23.42
CA SER A 685 -27.42 -2.64 23.24
C SER A 685 -27.70 -2.18 21.81
N ASN A 686 -26.69 -1.75 21.10
CA ASN A 686 -26.78 -1.35 19.70
C ASN A 686 -26.36 -2.47 18.72
N ALA A 687 -26.23 -3.74 19.22
CA ALA A 687 -25.75 -4.89 18.47
C ALA A 687 -24.34 -4.70 17.89
N MET A 688 -23.53 -3.88 18.52
CA MET A 688 -22.12 -3.60 18.19
C MET A 688 -21.19 -4.23 19.23
N ASN A 689 -19.90 -4.28 18.93
CA ASN A 689 -18.92 -4.86 19.83
C ASN A 689 -17.57 -4.13 19.73
N PHE A 690 -16.61 -4.55 20.55
CA PHE A 690 -15.23 -4.12 20.57
C PHE A 690 -14.32 -5.26 20.07
N TYR A 691 -13.25 -4.93 19.31
CA TYR A 691 -12.29 -5.91 18.81
C TYR A 691 -10.95 -5.85 19.55
N LEU A 692 -10.44 -7.04 19.87
CA LEU A 692 -9.05 -7.27 20.26
C LEU A 692 -8.42 -8.33 19.35
N PRO A 693 -7.11 -8.27 19.07
CA PRO A 693 -6.42 -9.28 18.26
C PRO A 693 -6.55 -10.73 18.78
N LEU A 694 -6.83 -10.91 20.07
CA LEU A 694 -7.15 -12.21 20.69
C LEU A 694 -8.34 -12.94 20.03
N ALA A 695 -9.28 -12.19 19.44
CA ALA A 695 -10.45 -12.74 18.78
C ALA A 695 -10.24 -13.11 17.30
N LYS A 696 -9.07 -12.83 16.73
CA LYS A 696 -8.75 -13.11 15.32
C LYS A 696 -8.72 -14.62 15.04
N ASP A 697 -8.09 -15.39 15.92
CA ASP A 697 -8.01 -16.85 15.85
C ASP A 697 -8.70 -17.48 17.06
N PRO A 698 -9.81 -18.23 16.88
CA PRO A 698 -10.51 -18.86 17.99
C PRO A 698 -9.71 -20.00 18.65
N GLY A 699 -8.67 -20.51 17.99
CA GLY A 699 -7.86 -21.60 18.50
C GLY A 699 -6.71 -21.15 19.39
N TYR A 700 -5.70 -20.54 18.80
CA TYR A 700 -4.43 -20.22 19.47
C TYR A 700 -4.32 -18.73 19.80
N LYS A 701 -3.82 -18.41 20.99
CA LYS A 701 -3.56 -17.05 21.46
C LYS A 701 -2.07 -16.89 21.73
N GLY A 702 -1.42 -15.98 21.01
CA GLY A 702 0.01 -15.71 21.14
C GLY A 702 0.35 -14.81 22.33
N PHE A 703 1.58 -14.86 22.78
CA PHE A 703 2.07 -13.99 23.85
C PHE A 703 2.06 -12.51 23.45
N GLU A 704 2.29 -12.19 22.19
CA GLU A 704 2.24 -10.84 21.65
C GLU A 704 0.88 -10.16 21.90
N SER A 705 -0.20 -10.94 21.91
CA SER A 705 -1.55 -10.41 22.19
C SER A 705 -1.95 -10.53 23.65
N MET A 706 -1.50 -11.59 24.37
CA MET A 706 -1.86 -11.81 25.77
C MET A 706 -0.96 -11.04 26.74
N GLY A 707 0.30 -10.82 26.36
CA GLY A 707 1.32 -10.22 27.23
C GLY A 707 0.99 -8.78 27.63
N CYS A 708 0.31 -8.03 26.79
CA CYS A 708 -0.05 -6.64 27.09
C CYS A 708 -0.83 -6.53 28.42
N PHE A 709 -1.80 -7.38 28.68
CA PHE A 709 -2.57 -7.36 29.92
C PHE A 709 -1.72 -7.68 31.16
N ILE A 710 -0.74 -8.58 31.02
CA ILE A 710 0.19 -8.94 32.08
C ILE A 710 1.09 -7.73 32.39
N PHE A 711 1.73 -7.16 31.37
CA PHE A 711 2.71 -6.08 31.52
C PHE A 711 2.05 -4.79 32.02
N GLN A 712 0.90 -4.40 31.46
CA GLN A 712 0.13 -3.23 31.88
C GLN A 712 -0.30 -3.30 33.35
N ASN A 713 -0.49 -4.49 33.91
CA ASN A 713 -0.78 -4.71 35.33
C ASN A 713 0.49 -4.83 36.18
N GLY A 714 1.70 -4.73 35.60
CA GLY A 714 2.98 -4.83 36.31
C GLY A 714 3.46 -6.26 36.55
N GLY A 715 2.81 -7.24 35.94
CA GLY A 715 3.17 -8.64 35.99
C GLY A 715 4.31 -9.02 35.04
N SER A 716 4.74 -10.26 35.11
CA SER A 716 5.76 -10.84 34.20
C SER A 716 5.39 -12.26 33.81
N LEU A 717 5.98 -12.74 32.69
CA LEU A 717 5.78 -14.10 32.20
C LEU A 717 6.64 -15.13 32.94
N TYR A 718 7.81 -14.71 33.41
CA TYR A 718 8.85 -15.55 34.00
C TYR A 718 9.22 -15.05 35.39
N SER A 719 9.69 -15.98 36.23
CA SER A 719 10.32 -15.65 37.49
C SER A 719 11.66 -14.92 37.26
N GLU A 720 12.13 -14.18 38.25
CA GLU A 720 13.37 -13.39 38.21
C GLU A 720 14.60 -14.23 37.82
N ASP A 721 14.64 -15.51 38.24
CA ASP A 721 15.73 -16.44 37.88
C ASP A 721 15.51 -17.19 36.56
N GLY A 722 14.43 -16.89 35.80
CA GLY A 722 14.08 -17.53 34.54
C GLY A 722 13.76 -19.03 34.65
N CYS A 723 13.63 -19.59 35.83
CA CYS A 723 13.44 -21.04 36.00
C CYS A 723 11.96 -21.46 36.03
N TYR A 724 11.06 -20.56 36.31
CA TYR A 724 9.62 -20.82 36.45
C TYR A 724 8.78 -19.78 35.74
N SER A 725 7.55 -20.18 35.38
CA SER A 725 6.54 -19.23 34.91
C SER A 725 6.02 -18.38 36.07
N ASN A 726 5.73 -17.13 35.83
CA ASN A 726 5.21 -16.20 36.85
C ASN A 726 3.69 -16.03 36.83
N PHE A 727 2.93 -17.00 36.28
CA PHE A 727 1.50 -16.92 36.09
C PHE A 727 0.69 -16.85 37.40
N SER A 728 1.28 -17.27 38.54
CA SER A 728 0.68 -17.21 39.85
C SER A 728 0.99 -15.95 40.66
N ASP A 729 1.82 -15.04 40.11
CA ASP A 729 2.09 -13.75 40.71
C ASP A 729 0.81 -12.88 40.76
N PRO A 730 0.59 -12.09 41.83
CA PRO A 730 -0.64 -11.32 42.01
C PRO A 730 -0.93 -10.35 40.87
N ASP A 731 0.09 -9.65 40.36
CA ASP A 731 -0.07 -8.65 39.28
C ASP A 731 -0.28 -9.33 37.93
N THR A 732 0.43 -10.44 37.67
CA THR A 732 0.19 -11.31 36.51
C THR A 732 -1.25 -11.89 36.52
N LEU A 733 -1.71 -12.38 37.68
CA LEU A 733 -3.08 -12.90 37.84
C LEU A 733 -4.13 -11.81 37.61
N LYS A 734 -3.85 -10.58 38.03
CA LYS A 734 -4.75 -9.43 37.79
C LYS A 734 -4.90 -9.16 36.31
N GLY A 735 -3.80 -9.12 35.55
CA GLY A 735 -3.83 -8.94 34.08
C GLY A 735 -4.53 -10.09 33.35
N LEU A 736 -4.24 -11.35 33.70
CA LEU A 736 -4.88 -12.52 33.12
C LEU A 736 -6.39 -12.54 33.41
N ARG A 737 -6.80 -12.10 34.59
CA ARG A 737 -8.23 -11.98 34.96
C ARG A 737 -8.87 -10.87 34.12
N GLU A 738 -8.29 -9.70 34.01
CA GLU A 738 -8.81 -8.61 33.18
C GLU A 738 -9.01 -9.06 31.73
N MET A 739 -8.02 -9.70 31.13
CA MET A 739 -8.06 -10.27 29.80
C MET A 739 -9.24 -11.26 29.60
N THR A 740 -9.52 -12.13 30.57
CA THR A 740 -10.58 -13.11 30.44
C THR A 740 -11.98 -12.54 30.75
N GLU A 741 -12.07 -11.58 31.68
CA GLU A 741 -13.33 -10.95 32.07
C GLU A 741 -13.89 -10.03 30.97
N LEU A 742 -13.05 -9.40 30.13
CA LEU A 742 -13.51 -8.64 28.97
C LEU A 742 -14.44 -9.47 28.07
N TYR A 743 -14.15 -10.76 27.92
CA TYR A 743 -14.96 -11.68 27.11
C TYR A 743 -16.08 -12.36 27.91
N SER A 744 -15.76 -12.91 29.07
CA SER A 744 -16.69 -13.74 29.85
C SER A 744 -17.72 -12.93 30.63
N VAL A 745 -17.41 -11.71 31.03
CA VAL A 745 -18.26 -10.83 31.84
C VAL A 745 -18.82 -9.66 31.04
N TYR A 746 -17.95 -8.96 30.27
CA TYR A 746 -18.35 -7.76 29.56
C TYR A 746 -18.84 -8.04 28.13
N GLY A 747 -18.77 -9.28 27.66
CA GLY A 747 -19.39 -9.70 26.40
C GLY A 747 -18.67 -9.27 25.14
N MET A 748 -17.36 -9.03 25.24
CA MET A 748 -16.55 -8.78 24.06
C MET A 748 -16.60 -9.97 23.10
N ALA A 749 -16.52 -9.73 21.80
CA ALA A 749 -16.66 -10.78 20.79
C ALA A 749 -15.52 -11.80 20.88
N GLN A 750 -15.86 -13.10 21.01
CA GLN A 750 -14.89 -14.19 21.13
C GLN A 750 -14.28 -14.62 19.78
N ASN A 751 -14.92 -14.26 18.67
CA ASN A 751 -14.49 -14.61 17.32
C ASN A 751 -14.84 -13.47 16.37
N VAL A 752 -13.81 -12.86 15.80
CA VAL A 752 -13.91 -11.83 14.76
C VAL A 752 -12.96 -12.21 13.63
N PRO A 753 -13.40 -13.01 12.66
CA PRO A 753 -12.53 -13.53 11.61
C PRO A 753 -11.87 -12.45 10.75
N ASP A 754 -12.58 -11.34 10.55
CA ASP A 754 -12.09 -10.19 9.78
C ASP A 754 -12.59 -8.88 10.39
N PHE A 755 -11.69 -8.21 11.10
CA PHE A 755 -11.98 -6.93 11.73
C PHE A 755 -12.25 -5.83 10.68
N PHE A 756 -11.53 -5.80 9.58
CA PHE A 756 -11.72 -4.82 8.51
C PHE A 756 -13.18 -4.79 8.01
N ASN A 757 -13.75 -5.95 7.69
CA ASN A 757 -15.14 -6.03 7.23
C ASN A 757 -16.15 -5.67 8.32
N ALA A 758 -15.89 -6.09 9.57
CA ALA A 758 -16.76 -5.75 10.70
C ALA A 758 -16.71 -4.26 11.04
N PHE A 759 -15.55 -3.62 10.92
CA PHE A 759 -15.35 -2.19 11.10
C PHE A 759 -16.02 -1.41 9.98
N ARG A 760 -15.80 -1.82 8.73
CA ARG A 760 -16.39 -1.24 7.52
C ARG A 760 -17.91 -1.19 7.58
N SER A 761 -18.54 -2.28 8.02
CA SER A 761 -20.01 -2.39 8.19
C SER A 761 -20.56 -1.75 9.47
N GLY A 762 -19.70 -1.29 10.38
CA GLY A 762 -20.10 -0.68 11.66
C GLY A 762 -20.51 -1.66 12.78
N TYR A 763 -20.42 -2.99 12.56
CA TYR A 763 -20.69 -3.97 13.62
C TYR A 763 -19.67 -3.94 14.75
N ILE A 764 -18.42 -3.65 14.41
CA ILE A 764 -17.36 -3.44 15.37
C ILE A 764 -16.72 -2.09 15.06
N PRO A 765 -17.33 -0.99 15.52
CA PRO A 765 -16.89 0.36 15.16
C PRO A 765 -15.62 0.82 15.88
N ILE A 766 -15.08 -0.02 16.77
CA ILE A 766 -13.92 0.30 17.59
C ILE A 766 -13.14 -0.97 17.94
N GLY A 767 -11.81 -0.89 17.95
CA GLY A 767 -10.99 -2.03 18.35
C GLY A 767 -9.51 -1.80 18.14
N VAL A 768 -8.68 -2.60 18.77
CA VAL A 768 -7.22 -2.58 18.62
C VAL A 768 -6.84 -3.39 17.39
N SER A 769 -6.06 -2.79 16.50
CA SER A 769 -5.55 -3.48 15.30
C SER A 769 -4.20 -2.89 14.87
N ASN A 770 -3.69 -3.31 13.70
CA ASN A 770 -2.32 -3.07 13.26
C ASN A 770 -2.23 -2.42 11.86
N SER A 771 -1.01 -2.26 11.36
CA SER A 771 -0.71 -1.65 10.06
C SER A 771 -1.44 -2.31 8.90
N ALA A 772 -1.64 -3.63 8.92
CA ALA A 772 -2.37 -4.33 7.87
C ALA A 772 -3.84 -3.88 7.77
N THR A 773 -4.49 -3.57 8.89
CA THR A 773 -5.83 -2.97 8.90
C THR A 773 -5.79 -1.53 8.41
N TYR A 774 -4.79 -0.77 8.82
CA TYR A 774 -4.58 0.61 8.36
C TYR A 774 -4.55 0.69 6.83
N VAL A 775 -3.67 -0.09 6.19
CA VAL A 775 -3.55 -0.16 4.73
C VAL A 775 -4.87 -0.56 4.06
N LYS A 776 -5.55 -1.59 4.59
CA LYS A 776 -6.85 -2.02 4.06
C LYS A 776 -7.92 -0.93 4.13
N LEU A 777 -7.95 -0.14 5.19
CA LEU A 777 -8.90 0.97 5.33
C LEU A 777 -8.58 2.09 4.34
N GLN A 778 -7.32 2.47 4.21
CA GLN A 778 -6.88 3.50 3.27
C GLN A 778 -7.19 3.13 1.80
N MET A 779 -6.90 1.88 1.41
CA MET A 779 -7.00 1.46 0.01
C MET A 779 -8.32 0.81 -0.38
N GLY A 780 -8.98 0.15 0.56
CA GLY A 780 -10.10 -0.75 0.27
C GLY A 780 -11.45 -0.29 0.79
N ALA A 781 -11.54 0.85 1.45
CA ALA A 781 -12.78 1.37 2.02
C ALA A 781 -12.94 2.89 1.76
N PRO A 782 -12.98 3.32 0.48
CA PRO A 782 -13.09 4.73 0.13
C PRO A 782 -14.35 5.39 0.71
N GLU A 783 -15.40 4.62 0.94
CA GLU A 783 -16.63 5.10 1.59
C GLU A 783 -16.46 5.44 3.07
N LEU A 784 -15.32 5.13 3.67
CA LEU A 784 -14.99 5.47 5.05
C LEU A 784 -14.03 6.65 5.17
N ASN A 785 -13.64 7.27 4.07
CA ASN A 785 -12.74 8.43 4.12
C ASN A 785 -13.32 9.51 5.04
N GLY A 786 -12.46 10.04 5.94
CA GLY A 786 -12.87 11.02 6.93
C GLY A 786 -13.73 10.51 8.11
N LEU A 787 -14.27 9.29 8.06
CA LEU A 787 -15.17 8.74 9.08
C LEU A 787 -14.48 7.91 10.17
N TRP A 788 -13.19 7.65 10.07
CA TRP A 788 -12.43 6.89 11.06
C TRP A 788 -11.15 7.60 11.47
N ASP A 789 -10.57 7.13 12.56
CA ASP A 789 -9.31 7.63 13.08
C ASP A 789 -8.62 6.59 13.95
N ILE A 790 -7.39 6.89 14.41
CA ILE A 790 -6.64 6.05 15.34
C ILE A 790 -6.34 6.80 16.64
N ALA A 791 -6.17 6.04 17.72
CA ALA A 791 -5.75 6.54 19.03
C ALA A 791 -4.83 5.52 19.71
N LEU A 792 -4.22 5.91 20.83
CA LEU A 792 -3.43 4.98 21.65
C LEU A 792 -4.28 3.79 22.08
N SER A 793 -3.69 2.61 22.16
CA SER A 793 -4.34 1.42 22.73
C SER A 793 -4.81 1.70 24.17
N PRO A 794 -5.98 1.17 24.58
CA PRO A 794 -6.40 1.27 25.96
C PRO A 794 -5.37 0.65 26.89
N GLY A 795 -5.16 1.30 28.03
CA GLY A 795 -4.18 0.86 29.03
C GLY A 795 -4.80 0.56 30.39
N THR A 796 -3.97 0.14 31.34
CA THR A 796 -4.36 -0.05 32.75
C THR A 796 -3.77 1.08 33.60
N GLU A 797 -4.59 1.77 34.36
CA GLU A 797 -4.12 2.82 35.28
C GLU A 797 -3.45 2.19 36.50
N ARG A 798 -2.19 2.59 36.74
CA ARG A 798 -1.40 2.25 37.93
C ARG A 798 -0.68 3.51 38.43
N ASP A 799 -0.79 3.79 39.70
CA ASP A 799 -0.11 4.90 40.39
C ASP A 799 -0.34 6.27 39.69
N GLY A 800 -1.48 6.46 39.06
CA GLY A 800 -1.82 7.70 38.35
C GLY A 800 -1.22 7.83 36.95
N VAL A 801 -0.68 6.73 36.41
CA VAL A 801 -0.16 6.63 35.02
C VAL A 801 -0.95 5.53 34.28
N ILE A 802 -1.33 5.81 33.07
CA ILE A 802 -1.95 4.82 32.18
C ILE A 802 -0.84 4.04 31.49
N HIS A 803 -0.68 2.79 31.85
CA HIS A 803 0.27 1.86 31.31
C HIS A 803 -0.29 1.19 30.05
N ARG A 804 0.45 1.26 28.91
CA ARG A 804 0.01 0.84 27.58
C ARG A 804 0.97 -0.16 26.94
N GLU A 805 1.75 -0.88 27.75
CA GLU A 805 2.76 -1.83 27.29
C GLU A 805 2.19 -2.81 26.28
N GLN A 806 2.84 -2.94 25.14
CA GLN A 806 2.42 -3.77 24.02
C GLN A 806 3.62 -4.25 23.19
N SER A 807 3.52 -5.47 22.61
CA SER A 807 4.48 -5.97 21.62
C SER A 807 4.29 -5.24 20.29
N ALA A 808 5.37 -4.98 19.58
CA ALA A 808 5.37 -4.35 18.26
C ALA A 808 5.59 -5.36 17.11
N ASP A 809 5.57 -6.66 17.37
CA ASP A 809 5.71 -7.75 16.38
C ASP A 809 6.84 -7.50 15.36
N VAL A 810 8.07 -7.41 15.85
CA VAL A 810 9.24 -7.05 15.04
C VAL A 810 9.64 -8.15 14.05
N THR A 811 10.07 -7.75 12.84
CA THR A 811 10.87 -8.63 11.98
C THR A 811 12.36 -8.32 12.16
N THR A 812 13.23 -9.27 11.85
CA THR A 812 14.62 -9.20 12.28
C THR A 812 15.62 -9.47 11.16
N ALA A 813 16.78 -8.83 11.26
CA ALA A 813 17.97 -9.06 10.47
C ALA A 813 19.02 -9.80 11.31
N MET A 814 19.52 -10.94 10.82
CA MET A 814 20.42 -11.85 11.56
C MET A 814 21.66 -12.20 10.75
N ILE A 815 22.81 -12.29 11.43
CA ILE A 815 24.08 -12.80 10.89
C ILE A 815 24.26 -14.25 11.35
N PHE A 816 24.72 -15.14 10.46
CA PHE A 816 24.97 -16.54 10.81
C PHE A 816 26.35 -16.72 11.44
N ALA A 817 26.44 -17.60 12.46
CA ALA A 817 27.69 -17.86 13.21
C ALA A 817 28.82 -18.45 12.35
N ASN A 818 28.47 -19.16 11.27
CA ASN A 818 29.45 -19.81 10.40
C ASN A 818 29.94 -18.92 9.25
N THR A 819 29.48 -17.69 9.15
CA THR A 819 29.97 -16.73 8.14
C THR A 819 31.49 -16.51 8.28
N LYS A 820 32.13 -16.32 7.14
CA LYS A 820 33.56 -15.94 7.08
C LYS A 820 33.73 -14.43 6.83
N MET A 821 32.61 -13.74 6.63
CA MET A 821 32.53 -12.32 6.28
C MET A 821 31.83 -11.57 7.42
N LYS A 822 32.29 -11.74 8.67
CA LYS A 822 31.65 -11.18 9.86
C LYS A 822 31.60 -9.65 9.83
N ASP A 823 32.72 -9.04 9.53
CA ASP A 823 32.86 -7.58 9.53
C ASP A 823 32.05 -6.94 8.38
N GLU A 824 32.10 -7.56 7.19
CA GLU A 824 31.33 -7.11 6.03
C GLU A 824 29.81 -7.29 6.24
N ALA A 825 29.40 -8.38 6.90
CA ALA A 825 28.02 -8.62 7.25
C ALA A 825 27.50 -7.60 8.30
N TYR A 826 28.33 -7.26 9.28
CA TYR A 826 28.00 -6.25 10.28
C TYR A 826 27.96 -4.83 9.69
N GLU A 827 28.88 -4.51 8.77
CA GLU A 827 28.85 -3.26 8.02
C GLU A 827 27.58 -3.11 7.17
N PHE A 828 27.19 -4.20 6.48
CA PHE A 828 25.94 -4.25 5.74
C PHE A 828 24.72 -4.12 6.66
N LEU A 829 24.71 -4.77 7.82
CA LEU A 829 23.64 -4.66 8.80
C LEU A 829 23.44 -3.21 9.27
N LYS A 830 24.52 -2.50 9.61
CA LYS A 830 24.47 -1.10 10.03
C LYS A 830 24.01 -0.18 8.90
N TRP A 831 24.49 -0.41 7.68
CA TRP A 831 24.04 0.35 6.51
C TRP A 831 22.55 0.11 6.26
N TRP A 832 22.13 -1.16 6.22
CA TRP A 832 20.74 -1.51 5.95
C TRP A 832 19.77 -0.89 6.94
N LEU A 833 20.11 -0.93 8.21
CA LEU A 833 19.26 -0.46 9.30
C LEU A 833 19.44 1.04 9.63
N SER A 834 20.29 1.77 8.92
CA SER A 834 20.45 3.23 9.13
C SER A 834 19.18 3.99 8.75
N SER A 835 18.95 5.13 9.40
CA SER A 835 17.76 5.96 9.14
C SER A 835 17.69 6.42 7.69
N GLU A 836 18.82 6.81 7.08
CA GLU A 836 18.92 7.23 5.68
C GLU A 836 18.49 6.11 4.72
N THR A 837 19.07 4.91 4.89
CA THR A 837 18.75 3.76 4.02
C THR A 837 17.31 3.30 4.17
N GLN A 838 16.82 3.21 5.41
CA GLN A 838 15.46 2.77 5.69
C GLN A 838 14.41 3.75 5.14
N LEU A 839 14.65 5.05 5.26
CA LEU A 839 13.77 6.08 4.69
C LEU A 839 13.78 6.03 3.16
N ARG A 840 14.98 6.01 2.54
CA ARG A 840 15.10 5.90 1.09
C ARG A 840 14.42 4.65 0.56
N TYR A 841 14.62 3.51 1.22
CA TYR A 841 13.99 2.24 0.85
C TYR A 841 12.46 2.30 0.93
N ALA A 842 11.89 2.89 1.98
CA ALA A 842 10.45 3.07 2.13
C ALA A 842 9.89 3.95 0.99
N ASN A 843 10.55 5.06 0.70
CA ASN A 843 10.15 5.98 -0.36
C ASN A 843 10.24 5.31 -1.74
N ASP A 844 11.35 4.60 -2.03
CA ASP A 844 11.54 3.89 -3.29
C ASP A 844 10.49 2.78 -3.50
N LEU A 845 10.10 2.05 -2.45
CA LEU A 845 9.04 1.05 -2.53
C LEU A 845 7.71 1.69 -2.95
N GLN A 846 7.34 2.76 -2.29
CA GLN A 846 6.07 3.43 -2.57
C GLN A 846 6.09 4.14 -3.92
N ALA A 847 7.17 4.81 -4.25
CA ALA A 847 7.36 5.44 -5.55
C ALA A 847 7.29 4.44 -6.71
N LYS A 848 7.86 3.24 -6.53
CA LYS A 848 7.89 2.22 -7.58
C LYS A 848 6.64 1.35 -7.67
N TYR A 849 5.97 1.10 -6.54
CA TYR A 849 4.94 0.07 -6.47
C TYR A 849 3.59 0.55 -5.93
N GLY A 850 3.52 1.79 -5.45
CA GLY A 850 2.29 2.41 -4.94
C GLY A 850 2.24 2.52 -3.42
N SER A 851 1.27 3.28 -2.94
CA SER A 851 1.09 3.63 -1.52
C SER A 851 0.75 2.45 -0.60
N ASP A 852 0.38 1.31 -1.16
CA ASP A 852 0.11 0.05 -0.44
C ASP A 852 1.40 -0.70 -0.03
N TYR A 853 2.56 -0.30 -0.57
CA TYR A 853 3.86 -0.84 -0.18
C TYR A 853 4.43 -0.09 1.02
N ILE A 854 3.78 -0.22 2.17
CA ILE A 854 4.24 0.39 3.42
C ILE A 854 5.43 -0.40 4.00
N TRP A 855 6.44 0.34 4.45
CA TRP A 855 7.60 -0.18 5.17
C TRP A 855 7.67 0.43 6.56
N ASN A 856 7.28 -0.31 7.58
CA ASN A 856 7.32 0.15 8.96
C ASN A 856 8.70 -0.15 9.56
N SER A 857 9.67 0.71 9.31
CA SER A 857 11.00 0.55 9.87
C SER A 857 10.98 0.54 11.40
N ALA A 858 11.76 -0.36 12.00
CA ALA A 858 12.03 -0.34 13.43
C ALA A 858 12.94 0.82 13.85
N ASN A 859 13.61 1.48 12.91
CA ASN A 859 14.38 2.69 13.14
C ASN A 859 13.41 3.88 13.32
N HIS A 860 13.34 4.40 14.56
CA HIS A 860 12.39 5.47 14.92
C HIS A 860 12.69 6.79 14.19
N ALA A 861 13.97 7.09 13.92
CA ALA A 861 14.34 8.29 13.19
C ALA A 861 13.92 8.23 11.71
N ALA A 862 14.01 7.04 11.10
CA ALA A 862 13.48 6.81 9.76
C ALA A 862 11.94 6.88 9.76
N PHE A 863 11.27 6.16 10.68
CA PHE A 863 9.81 6.14 10.73
C PHE A 863 9.20 7.53 10.97
N ALA A 864 9.82 8.37 11.78
CA ALA A 864 9.38 9.75 12.03
C ALA A 864 9.31 10.59 10.73
N GLN A 865 10.10 10.24 9.73
CA GLN A 865 10.12 10.90 8.42
C GLN A 865 9.27 10.16 7.36
N MET A 866 8.78 8.95 7.66
CA MET A 866 7.91 8.21 6.76
C MET A 866 6.52 8.84 6.67
N SER A 867 5.82 8.53 5.61
CA SER A 867 4.59 9.18 5.26
C SER A 867 3.36 8.51 5.84
N TYR A 868 3.04 8.99 6.99
CA TYR A 868 1.73 8.87 7.61
C TYR A 868 1.18 10.29 7.83
N PRO A 869 -0.15 10.51 7.90
CA PRO A 869 -0.70 11.73 8.46
C PRO A 869 -0.04 12.03 9.80
N LEU A 870 0.32 13.28 10.04
CA LEU A 870 1.17 13.63 11.20
C LEU A 870 0.51 13.19 12.51
N SER A 871 -0.81 13.40 12.67
CA SER A 871 -1.58 12.93 13.81
C SER A 871 -1.47 11.41 14.03
N HIS A 872 -1.60 10.62 12.95
CA HIS A 872 -1.45 9.16 13.04
C HIS A 872 -0.03 8.74 13.38
N LYS A 873 0.97 9.42 12.78
CA LYS A 873 2.39 9.18 13.06
C LYS A 873 2.72 9.44 14.53
N GLN A 874 2.20 10.52 15.11
CA GLN A 874 2.37 10.84 16.52
C GLN A 874 1.78 9.76 17.43
N VAL A 875 0.56 9.30 17.15
CA VAL A 875 -0.08 8.19 17.88
C VAL A 875 0.78 6.93 17.82
N ILE A 876 1.31 6.57 16.66
CA ILE A 876 2.13 5.35 16.48
C ILE A 876 3.45 5.49 17.25
N LEU A 877 4.15 6.63 17.11
CA LEU A 877 5.42 6.87 17.82
C LEU A 877 5.23 6.93 19.33
N GLU A 878 4.14 7.50 19.82
CA GLU A 878 3.81 7.51 21.26
C GLU A 878 3.47 6.10 21.74
N GLN A 879 2.72 5.29 20.96
CA GLN A 879 2.45 3.90 21.30
C GLN A 879 3.75 3.08 21.38
N TRP A 880 4.73 3.34 20.51
CA TRP A 880 6.02 2.65 20.55
C TRP A 880 6.90 3.02 21.78
N GLN A 881 6.63 4.11 22.47
CA GLN A 881 7.27 4.39 23.76
C GLN A 881 6.86 3.37 24.84
N TRP A 882 5.71 2.74 24.66
CA TRP A 882 5.19 1.68 25.52
C TRP A 882 5.54 0.27 25.02
N GLN A 883 6.49 0.16 24.08
CA GLN A 883 6.90 -1.15 23.56
C GLN A 883 7.48 -2.00 24.69
N LYS A 884 6.93 -3.21 24.85
CA LYS A 884 7.41 -4.25 25.74
C LYS A 884 7.30 -5.60 25.05
N GLU A 885 8.43 -6.12 24.65
CA GLU A 885 8.52 -7.38 23.92
C GLU A 885 8.58 -8.59 24.86
N VAL A 886 8.18 -9.73 24.30
CA VAL A 886 8.16 -10.99 25.02
C VAL A 886 9.54 -11.63 24.98
N LEU A 887 10.15 -11.80 26.15
CA LEU A 887 11.40 -12.55 26.32
C LEU A 887 11.23 -14.01 25.85
N ARG A 888 12.25 -14.59 25.27
CA ARG A 888 12.22 -15.97 24.74
C ARG A 888 12.98 -16.92 25.64
N HIS A 889 12.26 -17.94 26.10
CA HIS A 889 12.79 -19.06 26.88
C HIS A 889 12.77 -20.34 26.04
N PRO A 890 13.67 -21.33 26.22
CA PRO A 890 13.64 -22.59 25.50
C PRO A 890 12.29 -23.34 25.55
N ALA A 891 11.47 -23.07 26.56
CA ALA A 891 10.12 -23.62 26.74
C ALA A 891 9.00 -22.67 26.33
N SER A 892 9.25 -21.46 25.76
CA SER A 892 8.22 -20.45 25.46
C SER A 892 7.01 -21.00 24.72
N TYR A 893 7.22 -21.90 23.75
CA TYR A 893 6.15 -22.50 22.96
C TYR A 893 5.10 -23.25 23.79
N ILE A 894 5.50 -23.89 24.92
CA ILE A 894 4.56 -24.62 25.78
C ILE A 894 3.88 -23.69 26.79
N LEU A 895 4.60 -22.65 27.25
CA LEU A 895 4.01 -21.64 28.13
C LEU A 895 2.88 -20.91 27.42
N GLU A 896 3.16 -20.45 26.22
CA GLU A 896 2.22 -19.77 25.34
C GLU A 896 1.00 -20.63 25.04
N ARG A 897 1.24 -21.91 24.70
CA ARG A 897 0.17 -22.88 24.45
C ARG A 897 -0.67 -23.18 25.72
N SER A 898 -0.02 -23.31 26.87
CA SER A 898 -0.71 -23.59 28.12
C SER A 898 -1.60 -22.43 28.53
N LEU A 899 -1.12 -21.21 28.41
CA LEU A 899 -1.88 -20.00 28.70
C LEU A 899 -3.02 -19.80 27.69
N SER A 900 -2.79 -20.05 26.42
CA SER A 900 -3.82 -20.04 25.38
C SER A 900 -4.94 -21.05 25.65
N ASN A 901 -4.58 -22.27 26.08
CA ASN A 901 -5.54 -23.28 26.45
C ASN A 901 -6.37 -22.86 27.69
N ALA A 902 -5.71 -22.32 28.73
CA ALA A 902 -6.41 -21.80 29.91
C ALA A 902 -7.41 -20.69 29.53
N TRP A 903 -7.02 -19.76 28.63
CA TRP A 903 -7.95 -18.74 28.11
C TRP A 903 -9.18 -19.37 27.44
N ILE A 904 -8.98 -20.35 26.55
CA ILE A 904 -10.09 -21.05 25.86
C ILE A 904 -11.01 -21.73 26.85
N GLN A 905 -10.48 -22.47 27.82
CA GLN A 905 -11.27 -23.14 28.85
C GLN A 905 -12.10 -22.17 29.71
N ILE A 906 -11.49 -21.03 30.10
CA ILE A 906 -12.18 -20.03 30.92
C ILE A 906 -13.26 -19.30 30.10
N VAL A 907 -12.91 -18.82 28.88
CA VAL A 907 -13.77 -17.92 28.12
C VAL A 907 -14.81 -18.68 27.29
N THR A 908 -14.43 -19.81 26.69
CA THR A 908 -15.31 -20.56 25.77
C THR A 908 -16.04 -21.70 26.45
N GLU A 909 -15.37 -22.40 27.38
CA GLU A 909 -15.96 -23.58 28.07
C GLU A 909 -16.56 -23.19 29.41
N GLY A 910 -16.28 -21.98 29.94
CA GLY A 910 -16.85 -21.47 31.19
C GLY A 910 -16.22 -22.07 32.44
N GLU A 911 -14.99 -22.60 32.33
CA GLU A 911 -14.27 -23.14 33.47
C GLU A 911 -13.80 -22.04 34.43
N GLN A 912 -13.51 -22.42 35.67
CA GLN A 912 -13.10 -21.48 36.71
C GLN A 912 -11.67 -20.95 36.43
N PHE A 913 -11.49 -19.64 36.58
CA PHE A 913 -10.25 -18.96 36.27
C PHE A 913 -9.03 -19.56 37.03
N ARG A 914 -9.10 -19.64 38.37
CA ARG A 914 -7.95 -20.04 39.19
C ARG A 914 -7.42 -21.45 38.89
N PRO A 915 -8.25 -22.49 38.84
CA PRO A 915 -7.81 -23.85 38.50
C PRO A 915 -7.11 -23.94 37.14
N MET A 916 -7.62 -23.22 36.13
CA MET A 916 -7.04 -23.28 34.78
C MET A 916 -5.66 -22.61 34.72
N ILE A 917 -5.48 -21.49 35.42
CA ILE A 917 -4.18 -20.83 35.50
C ILE A 917 -3.19 -21.68 36.34
N ASP A 918 -3.64 -22.31 37.42
CA ASP A 918 -2.80 -23.20 38.23
C ASP A 918 -2.34 -24.43 37.39
N GLU A 919 -3.21 -25.01 36.58
CA GLU A 919 -2.87 -26.08 35.63
C GLU A 919 -1.86 -25.61 34.57
N ALA A 920 -2.09 -24.44 33.95
CA ALA A 920 -1.16 -23.85 32.99
C ALA A 920 0.22 -23.60 33.66
N THR A 921 0.26 -23.08 34.88
CA THR A 921 1.48 -22.89 35.66
C THR A 921 2.23 -24.20 35.87
N LEU A 922 1.52 -25.26 36.28
CA LEU A 922 2.14 -26.57 36.53
C LEU A 922 2.75 -27.18 35.28
N ILE A 923 2.04 -27.12 34.13
CA ILE A 923 2.51 -27.62 32.84
C ILE A 923 3.71 -26.82 32.39
N SER A 924 3.64 -25.49 32.48
CA SER A 924 4.72 -24.57 32.08
C SER A 924 5.99 -24.83 32.91
N ASN A 925 5.90 -24.88 34.24
CA ASN A 925 7.06 -25.05 35.10
C ASN A 925 7.73 -26.42 34.87
N ARG A 926 6.95 -27.46 34.65
CA ARG A 926 7.54 -28.77 34.34
C ARG A 926 8.32 -28.73 33.02
N GLU A 927 7.81 -28.08 32.02
CA GLU A 927 8.49 -27.98 30.72
C GLU A 927 9.69 -27.06 30.76
N MET A 928 9.62 -25.94 31.50
CA MET A 928 10.75 -25.05 31.70
C MET A 928 11.94 -25.78 32.33
N LEU A 929 11.72 -26.46 33.44
CA LEU A 929 12.78 -27.25 34.10
C LEU A 929 13.32 -28.35 33.20
N ARG A 930 12.44 -29.05 32.45
CA ARG A 930 12.86 -30.06 31.46
C ARG A 930 13.75 -29.48 30.39
N LYS A 931 13.42 -28.34 29.85
CA LYS A 931 14.21 -27.66 28.82
C LYS A 931 15.52 -27.14 29.37
N LEU A 932 15.50 -26.52 30.54
CA LEU A 932 16.71 -26.03 31.17
C LEU A 932 17.69 -27.19 31.49
N ALA A 933 17.19 -28.38 31.88
CA ALA A 933 18.02 -29.59 32.03
C ALA A 933 18.58 -30.07 30.67
N GLU A 934 17.76 -30.07 29.62
CA GLU A 934 18.17 -30.42 28.24
C GLU A 934 19.32 -29.50 27.75
N PHE A 935 19.31 -28.21 28.14
CA PHE A 935 20.33 -27.21 27.81
C PHE A 935 21.47 -27.13 28.85
N GLY A 936 21.52 -28.07 29.83
CA GLY A 936 22.62 -28.23 30.77
C GLY A 936 22.65 -27.19 31.91
N TYR A 937 21.50 -26.59 32.26
CA TYR A 937 21.36 -25.72 33.44
C TYR A 937 21.09 -26.51 34.72
N PHE A 938 20.53 -27.69 34.60
CA PHE A 938 20.28 -28.64 35.69
C PHE A 938 20.84 -30.01 35.36
N ASP A 939 21.27 -30.77 36.38
CA ASP A 939 21.62 -32.16 36.23
C ASP A 939 20.40 -33.11 36.25
N ASP A 940 20.62 -34.40 36.03
CA ASP A 940 19.57 -35.40 36.06
C ASP A 940 18.91 -35.58 37.43
N GLU A 941 19.56 -35.12 38.49
CA GLU A 941 19.04 -35.09 39.86
C GLU A 941 18.26 -33.84 40.19
N GLY A 942 18.24 -32.85 39.28
CA GLY A 942 17.55 -31.58 39.45
C GLY A 942 18.35 -30.50 40.21
N ASN A 943 19.66 -30.67 40.37
CA ASN A 943 20.51 -29.65 40.95
C ASN A 943 20.89 -28.62 39.88
N LYS A 944 20.87 -27.32 40.24
CA LYS A 944 21.25 -26.23 39.36
C LYS A 944 22.77 -26.25 39.13
N LEU A 945 23.17 -26.29 37.83
CA LEU A 945 24.56 -26.32 37.42
C LEU A 945 25.10 -24.93 37.06
N LYS A 946 24.25 -24.08 36.46
CA LYS A 946 24.58 -22.69 36.13
C LYS A 946 23.33 -21.82 36.20
N ASP A 947 23.50 -20.51 36.34
CA ASP A 947 22.39 -19.55 36.28
C ASP A 947 21.92 -19.39 34.85
N TYR A 948 20.62 -19.20 34.67
CA TYR A 948 19.99 -18.84 33.41
C TYR A 948 19.60 -17.34 33.44
N ASN A 949 20.20 -16.54 32.59
CA ASN A 949 19.86 -15.12 32.47
C ASN A 949 18.81 -14.93 31.37
N ILE A 950 17.61 -14.57 31.76
CA ILE A 950 16.52 -14.19 30.84
C ILE A 950 16.42 -12.66 30.69
N HIS A 951 17.06 -11.90 31.56
CA HIS A 951 16.95 -10.44 31.67
C HIS A 951 18.13 -9.70 31.03
N VAL A 952 18.83 -10.30 30.06
CA VAL A 952 20.00 -9.68 29.43
C VAL A 952 19.75 -8.29 28.89
N VAL A 953 18.56 -8.04 28.31
CA VAL A 953 18.21 -6.71 27.77
C VAL A 953 17.92 -5.72 28.90
N ASP A 954 17.23 -6.13 29.95
CA ASP A 954 17.02 -5.29 31.14
C ASP A 954 18.35 -4.88 31.80
N ASP A 955 19.32 -5.80 31.86
CA ASP A 955 20.69 -5.54 32.37
C ASP A 955 21.44 -4.53 31.47
N ILE A 956 21.31 -4.65 30.12
CA ILE A 956 21.89 -3.70 29.18
C ILE A 956 21.26 -2.30 29.36
N ILE A 957 19.95 -2.21 29.46
CA ILE A 957 19.24 -0.95 29.66
C ILE A 957 19.66 -0.29 30.99
N ALA A 958 19.73 -1.08 32.06
CA ALA A 958 20.15 -0.58 33.35
C ALA A 958 21.61 -0.10 33.35
N GLY A 959 22.50 -0.80 32.64
CA GLY A 959 23.90 -0.41 32.44
C GLY A 959 24.05 0.94 31.76
N LEU A 960 23.36 1.14 30.65
CA LEU A 960 23.35 2.43 29.94
C LEU A 960 22.74 3.58 30.74
N GLY A 961 21.70 3.31 31.54
CA GLY A 961 21.09 4.29 32.42
C GLY A 961 22.08 4.77 33.53
N ALA A 962 22.89 3.87 34.05
CA ALA A 962 23.92 4.17 35.04
C ALA A 962 25.10 4.99 34.44
N GLU A 963 25.42 4.81 33.18
CA GLU A 963 26.47 5.59 32.48
C GLU A 963 26.01 7.00 32.11
N ARG A 964 24.76 7.13 31.64
CA ARG A 964 24.15 8.47 31.32
C ARG A 964 23.84 9.30 32.54
N GLY A 965 23.73 8.71 33.73
CA GLY A 965 23.53 9.36 35.01
C GLY A 965 24.83 9.84 35.73
N LYS A 966 26.00 9.52 35.15
CA LYS A 966 27.32 10.00 35.59
C LYS A 966 27.78 11.20 34.76
#